data_8e41866d49b9afd530b04d8947ecc866
#
_entry.id   8e41866d49b9afd530b04d8947ecc866
#
_cell.length_a   1.000
_cell.length_b   1.000
_cell.length_c   1.000
_cell.angle_alpha   90.00
_cell.angle_beta   90.00
_cell.angle_gamma   90.00
#
_symmetry.space_group_name_H-M   'P 1'
#
loop_
_entity.id
_entity.type
_entity.pdbx_description
1 polymer ?
#
loop_
_entity_poly.entity_id
_entity_poly.type
_entity_poly.pdbx_seq_one_letter_code
_entity_poly.pdbx_strand_id
1 'polypeptide(L)'
;MHFNTESRIRMNKQNYKPLPFYFINTTKPEELDAATAERRLRDLADAGFGGAVLFNKPPDGFDREQYLSEFWFETIGHFLAAAEKLHLEIWINDGWDYPPGDAGNRIRERAPELVQMRLTLKDGEAVPVVCSWGFPAFEEPESSRLFIELVYEEYRKRFRKYFGNVLRGFFSDADNRRYNHFTRAEMKGERYYPWSRNFAAVFQRKYGYDILPLLKEIMTDEKHPASLHYWELASELYQNWFRNNYQWCIANGLEYAFHTSDTGPFPYAQCDRSSVFTEGETLRLLSWSSRPGTDHELAELDGGTHYDSRYFTPKAQYGGSCTVNPHFHQTKWDLRAKYAASAAWLYGRERVLCEAFAATNWSSSPELLRRIAAWQIMQGINFFIPHAVHHVFRGATKIFAPPELLHLPGIRELNGFLEKYSFIAAQGKYAGPVRIADPTRKIWQGSQDSIFDLCDELSRRAVNYVVVPDGSENPDSPEEFASFDGGELAWMLRELADGTRYILAANIWADRELSGTLVFNGRKYPAAFAPGEIGVFGGPYECWRRSTAVICSRELPMPCPVQWNQLNNITLFQPGEFTVEEKVGELRLLVPAGTDVRLDGAAFPGGKPCPVFDDAYTEYVFEPEPGVHTLDFPGVQAHMPVYLRGGFDVSTEQQVFQSYEMSVAAPALRLSPRRKQLSAGSWADQGQVFYSGSADYFFTAECLGENALEVFTAGNTAELFIDEEPAGRQVWAPYEFRFPALHGRHEFRVRLTNTNANQLEGWRAVSGILAPPRLKIIS
;
A
#
# COMPACT_ATOMS: atom_id res chain seq x y z
N MET A 1 -31.26 11.93 -30.30
CA MET A 1 -30.84 12.37 -28.95
C MET A 1 -29.43 11.91 -28.73
N HIS A 2 -28.46 12.75 -29.04
CA HIS A 2 -27.04 12.51 -28.73
C HIS A 2 -26.83 12.86 -27.27
N PHE A 3 -26.96 11.90 -26.39
CA PHE A 3 -26.46 12.04 -25.02
C PHE A 3 -24.93 11.95 -25.08
N ASN A 4 -24.36 13.04 -24.64
CA ASN A 4 -22.95 13.37 -24.62
C ASN A 4 -22.12 12.21 -24.03
N THR A 5 -21.40 11.47 -24.86
CA THR A 5 -20.55 10.34 -24.51
C THR A 5 -19.46 10.77 -23.50
N GLU A 6 -19.02 12.04 -23.58
CA GLU A 6 -18.04 12.59 -22.65
C GLU A 6 -18.58 12.76 -21.21
N SER A 7 -19.87 13.09 -21.03
CA SER A 7 -20.45 13.21 -19.68
C SER A 7 -20.66 11.84 -19.03
N ARG A 8 -20.99 10.80 -19.81
CA ARG A 8 -21.05 9.42 -19.33
C ARG A 8 -19.66 8.87 -18.99
N ILE A 9 -18.64 9.20 -19.79
CA ILE A 9 -17.25 8.82 -19.54
C ILE A 9 -16.71 9.52 -18.29
N ARG A 10 -17.08 10.79 -18.05
CA ARG A 10 -16.66 11.52 -16.83
C ARG A 10 -17.31 10.98 -15.57
N MET A 11 -18.62 10.68 -15.55
CA MET A 11 -19.28 10.11 -14.37
C MET A 11 -18.76 8.69 -14.04
N ASN A 12 -18.46 7.87 -15.06
CA ASN A 12 -17.88 6.54 -14.82
C ASN A 12 -16.42 6.60 -14.32
N LYS A 13 -15.61 7.56 -14.78
CA LYS A 13 -14.22 7.68 -14.34
C LYS A 13 -14.09 8.03 -12.85
N GLN A 14 -14.99 8.82 -12.29
CA GLN A 14 -14.94 9.21 -10.88
C GLN A 14 -15.07 7.99 -9.94
N ASN A 15 -15.79 6.96 -10.36
CA ASN A 15 -15.97 5.71 -9.61
C ASN A 15 -14.72 4.80 -9.58
N TYR A 16 -13.64 5.15 -10.27
CA TYR A 16 -12.40 4.37 -10.35
C TYR A 16 -11.20 5.04 -9.69
N LYS A 17 -11.38 6.23 -9.13
CA LYS A 17 -10.36 6.87 -8.31
C LYS A 17 -10.10 6.05 -7.05
N PRO A 18 -8.84 5.97 -6.58
CA PRO A 18 -8.54 5.29 -5.33
C PRO A 18 -9.16 6.02 -4.14
N LEU A 19 -9.47 5.27 -3.08
CA LEU A 19 -9.97 5.76 -1.81
C LEU A 19 -9.01 5.32 -0.71
N PRO A 20 -8.18 6.19 -0.14
CA PRO A 20 -7.21 5.77 0.87
C PRO A 20 -7.90 5.38 2.17
N PHE A 21 -7.27 4.53 2.97
CA PHE A 21 -7.54 4.54 4.39
C PHE A 21 -7.25 5.93 4.93
N TYR A 22 -8.25 6.48 5.61
CA TYR A 22 -8.16 7.77 6.26
C TYR A 22 -8.25 7.58 7.76
N PHE A 23 -7.09 7.60 8.41
CA PHE A 23 -6.96 7.33 9.83
C PHE A 23 -7.33 8.55 10.67
N ILE A 24 -8.41 8.43 11.44
CA ILE A 24 -8.82 9.40 12.46
C ILE A 24 -7.99 9.10 13.71
N ASN A 25 -6.86 9.78 13.85
CA ASN A 25 -5.85 9.58 14.90
C ASN A 25 -5.73 10.79 15.83
N THR A 26 -6.86 11.34 16.22
CA THR A 26 -7.00 12.40 17.22
C THR A 26 -8.38 12.36 17.84
N THR A 27 -8.51 12.89 19.07
CA THR A 27 -9.79 13.08 19.77
C THR A 27 -9.99 14.54 20.20
N LYS A 28 -9.19 15.45 19.66
CA LYS A 28 -9.31 16.88 19.95
C LYS A 28 -10.46 17.49 19.13
N PRO A 29 -11.48 18.07 19.78
CA PRO A 29 -12.64 18.61 19.08
C PRO A 29 -12.29 19.68 18.04
N GLU A 30 -11.30 20.52 18.31
CA GLU A 30 -10.82 21.57 17.40
C GLU A 30 -10.12 21.03 16.14
N GLU A 31 -9.63 19.79 16.18
CA GLU A 31 -9.06 19.11 15.03
C GLU A 31 -10.10 18.32 14.23
N LEU A 32 -11.28 18.05 14.81
CA LEU A 32 -12.36 17.23 14.24
C LEU A 32 -13.62 18.01 13.88
N ASP A 33 -13.55 19.34 13.87
CA ASP A 33 -14.68 20.21 13.52
C ASP A 33 -15.02 20.13 12.01
N ALA A 34 -16.19 20.67 11.65
CA ALA A 34 -16.70 20.65 10.28
C ALA A 34 -15.76 21.35 9.28
N ALA A 35 -15.10 22.44 9.69
CA ALA A 35 -14.19 23.20 8.82
C ALA A 35 -12.91 22.39 8.55
N THR A 36 -12.39 21.72 9.56
CA THR A 36 -11.21 20.85 9.43
C THR A 36 -11.53 19.62 8.59
N ALA A 37 -12.68 18.97 8.81
CA ALA A 37 -13.12 17.84 7.97
C ALA A 37 -13.22 18.25 6.49
N GLU A 38 -13.82 19.40 6.18
CA GLU A 38 -13.91 19.91 4.81
C GLU A 38 -12.51 20.18 4.21
N ARG A 39 -11.62 20.83 4.94
CA ARG A 39 -10.25 21.10 4.50
C ARG A 39 -9.49 19.80 4.18
N ARG A 40 -9.52 18.83 5.08
CA ARG A 40 -8.83 17.55 4.92
C ARG A 40 -9.39 16.73 3.74
N LEU A 41 -10.69 16.70 3.54
CA LEU A 41 -11.28 16.04 2.36
C LEU A 41 -10.97 16.79 1.06
N ARG A 42 -10.80 18.10 1.11
CA ARG A 42 -10.33 18.88 -0.05
C ARG A 42 -8.89 18.53 -0.41
N ASP A 43 -8.00 18.37 0.59
CA ASP A 43 -6.62 17.92 0.37
C ASP A 43 -6.59 16.55 -0.35
N LEU A 44 -7.49 15.62 0.01
CA LEU A 44 -7.64 14.34 -0.70
C LEU A 44 -8.10 14.53 -2.15
N ALA A 45 -9.11 15.37 -2.37
CA ALA A 45 -9.61 15.63 -3.72
C ALA A 45 -8.53 16.27 -4.61
N ASP A 46 -7.76 17.21 -4.07
CA ASP A 46 -6.65 17.88 -4.77
C ASP A 46 -5.50 16.90 -5.08
N ALA A 47 -5.28 15.91 -4.23
CA ALA A 47 -4.35 14.80 -4.49
C ALA A 47 -4.88 13.76 -5.50
N GLY A 48 -6.13 13.88 -5.96
CA GLY A 48 -6.73 13.00 -6.97
C GLY A 48 -7.48 11.79 -6.41
N PHE A 49 -7.71 11.71 -5.10
CA PHE A 49 -8.55 10.67 -4.51
C PHE A 49 -10.03 10.89 -4.80
N GLY A 50 -10.81 9.81 -4.86
CA GLY A 50 -12.26 9.83 -5.09
C GLY A 50 -13.11 9.92 -3.81
N GLY A 51 -12.47 9.83 -2.67
CA GLY A 51 -13.10 9.78 -1.35
C GLY A 51 -12.17 9.18 -0.32
N ALA A 52 -12.72 8.51 0.69
CA ALA A 52 -11.93 7.89 1.75
C ALA A 52 -12.66 6.68 2.38
N VAL A 53 -11.88 5.77 2.97
CA VAL A 53 -12.35 4.80 3.96
C VAL A 53 -12.00 5.36 5.34
N LEU A 54 -12.98 5.88 6.07
CA LEU A 54 -12.78 6.44 7.40
C LEU A 54 -12.51 5.32 8.41
N PHE A 55 -11.41 5.44 9.11
CA PHE A 55 -10.89 4.41 10.01
C PHE A 55 -10.48 5.05 11.34
N ASN A 56 -10.98 4.55 12.47
CA ASN A 56 -10.47 4.96 13.78
C ASN A 56 -9.08 4.38 14.01
N LYS A 57 -8.12 5.20 14.44
CA LYS A 57 -6.74 4.72 14.62
C LYS A 57 -6.20 5.00 16.02
N PRO A 58 -6.39 4.07 16.99
CA PRO A 58 -5.74 4.16 18.28
C PRO A 58 -4.20 3.98 18.15
N PRO A 59 -3.40 4.40 19.15
CA PRO A 59 -3.83 4.91 20.46
C PRO A 59 -4.23 6.40 20.45
N ASP A 60 -3.93 7.15 19.38
CA ASP A 60 -4.19 8.60 19.31
C ASP A 60 -5.63 8.91 18.88
N GLY A 61 -6.35 7.96 18.25
CA GLY A 61 -7.74 8.05 17.90
C GLY A 61 -8.68 7.75 19.08
N PHE A 62 -9.94 7.51 18.77
CA PHE A 62 -10.96 7.20 19.77
C PHE A 62 -10.65 5.88 20.49
N ASP A 63 -10.66 5.91 21.81
CA ASP A 63 -10.57 4.72 22.63
C ASP A 63 -11.86 3.87 22.55
N ARG A 64 -11.90 2.73 23.25
CA ARG A 64 -13.04 1.80 23.21
C ARG A 64 -14.33 2.39 23.79
N GLU A 65 -14.25 3.30 24.77
CA GLU A 65 -15.41 3.96 25.37
C GLU A 65 -15.93 5.07 24.47
N GLN A 66 -15.03 5.84 23.86
CA GLN A 66 -15.33 6.95 22.98
C GLN A 66 -15.84 6.49 21.60
N TYR A 67 -15.39 5.32 21.11
CA TYR A 67 -15.88 4.74 19.85
C TYR A 67 -17.38 4.49 19.93
N LEU A 68 -18.14 4.86 18.90
CA LEU A 68 -19.62 4.85 18.84
C LEU A 68 -20.30 5.77 19.88
N SER A 69 -19.60 6.73 20.49
CA SER A 69 -20.20 7.80 21.28
C SER A 69 -20.85 8.87 20.40
N GLU A 70 -21.58 9.80 21.01
CA GLU A 70 -22.14 10.94 20.26
C GLU A 70 -21.03 11.78 19.61
N PHE A 71 -19.87 11.94 20.26
CA PHE A 71 -18.73 12.66 19.68
C PHE A 71 -18.14 11.94 18.47
N TRP A 72 -18.07 10.61 18.51
CA TRP A 72 -17.71 9.81 17.33
C TRP A 72 -18.66 10.07 16.16
N PHE A 73 -19.98 9.99 16.42
CA PHE A 73 -20.96 10.18 15.37
C PHE A 73 -21.04 11.63 14.89
N GLU A 74 -20.81 12.62 15.74
CA GLU A 74 -20.66 14.02 15.33
C GLU A 74 -19.49 14.18 14.36
N THR A 75 -18.32 13.61 14.70
CA THR A 75 -17.14 13.58 13.83
C THR A 75 -17.46 12.96 12.47
N ILE A 76 -18.04 11.76 12.43
CA ILE A 76 -18.45 11.12 11.18
C ILE A 76 -19.45 11.99 10.41
N GLY A 77 -20.38 12.66 11.11
CA GLY A 77 -21.32 13.60 10.51
C GLY A 77 -20.64 14.75 9.79
N HIS A 78 -19.58 15.31 10.36
CA HIS A 78 -18.77 16.37 9.73
C HIS A 78 -18.13 15.89 8.42
N PHE A 79 -17.53 14.69 8.42
CA PHE A 79 -16.95 14.11 7.22
C PHE A 79 -18.01 13.82 6.14
N LEU A 80 -19.15 13.26 6.49
CA LEU A 80 -20.23 12.97 5.54
C LEU A 80 -20.79 14.25 4.91
N ALA A 81 -21.00 15.30 5.70
CA ALA A 81 -21.50 16.58 5.21
C ALA A 81 -20.46 17.27 4.27
N ALA A 82 -19.19 17.21 4.62
CA ALA A 82 -18.11 17.73 3.80
C ALA A 82 -17.96 16.92 2.50
N ALA A 83 -18.06 15.60 2.55
CA ALA A 83 -18.00 14.73 1.38
C ALA A 83 -19.17 14.96 0.43
N GLU A 84 -20.39 15.18 0.94
CA GLU A 84 -21.54 15.56 0.11
C GLU A 84 -21.28 16.84 -0.67
N LYS A 85 -20.75 17.87 -0.01
CA LYS A 85 -20.40 19.17 -0.62
C LYS A 85 -19.28 19.03 -1.68
N LEU A 86 -18.32 18.15 -1.46
CA LEU A 86 -17.18 17.94 -2.34
C LEU A 86 -17.39 16.81 -3.37
N HIS A 87 -18.57 16.18 -3.38
CA HIS A 87 -18.90 15.04 -4.25
C HIS A 87 -17.93 13.86 -4.11
N LEU A 88 -17.51 13.54 -2.89
CA LEU A 88 -16.61 12.44 -2.56
C LEU A 88 -17.39 11.23 -2.03
N GLU A 89 -16.82 10.04 -2.28
CA GLU A 89 -17.36 8.77 -1.78
C GLU A 89 -16.76 8.45 -0.41
N ILE A 90 -17.58 8.11 0.57
CA ILE A 90 -17.15 7.69 1.91
C ILE A 90 -17.52 6.24 2.14
N TRP A 91 -16.55 5.50 2.65
CA TRP A 91 -16.72 4.20 3.30
C TRP A 91 -16.36 4.34 4.77
N ILE A 92 -16.85 3.45 5.58
CA ILE A 92 -16.53 3.42 7.02
C ILE A 92 -15.97 2.04 7.34
N ASN A 93 -14.77 1.99 7.91
CA ASN A 93 -14.29 0.78 8.55
C ASN A 93 -15.19 0.47 9.74
N ASP A 94 -15.72 -0.75 9.79
CA ASP A 94 -16.74 -1.14 10.76
C ASP A 94 -16.16 -1.60 12.10
N GLY A 95 -14.85 -1.66 12.23
CA GLY A 95 -14.15 -1.96 13.48
C GLY A 95 -13.80 -0.74 14.33
N TRP A 96 -13.55 -0.97 15.62
CA TRP A 96 -12.91 0.02 16.48
C TRP A 96 -11.46 0.30 16.04
N ASP A 97 -10.76 -0.74 15.68
CA ASP A 97 -9.46 -0.81 15.03
C ASP A 97 -9.49 -2.07 14.14
N TYR A 98 -8.36 -2.63 13.77
CA TYR A 98 -8.29 -3.96 13.18
C TYR A 98 -7.80 -4.99 14.23
N PRO A 99 -8.19 -6.27 14.16
CA PRO A 99 -9.27 -6.80 13.33
C PRO A 99 -10.65 -6.31 13.81
N PRO A 100 -11.66 -6.25 12.91
CA PRO A 100 -12.99 -5.76 13.22
C PRO A 100 -13.80 -6.79 14.02
N GLY A 101 -15.00 -6.41 14.42
CA GLY A 101 -16.05 -7.30 14.92
C GLY A 101 -16.31 -7.22 16.42
N ASP A 102 -15.42 -6.64 17.21
CA ASP A 102 -15.59 -6.55 18.67
C ASP A 102 -16.52 -5.39 19.11
N ALA A 103 -16.83 -4.46 18.21
CA ALA A 103 -17.60 -3.25 18.50
C ALA A 103 -17.04 -2.45 19.69
N GLY A 104 -15.69 -2.40 19.84
CA GLY A 104 -15.04 -1.78 20.98
C GLY A 104 -15.27 -2.54 22.29
N ASN A 105 -15.23 -3.87 22.28
CA ASN A 105 -15.55 -4.80 23.38
C ASN A 105 -17.03 -4.98 23.74
N ARG A 106 -17.95 -4.24 23.16
CA ARG A 106 -19.37 -4.25 23.56
C ARG A 106 -20.04 -5.59 23.34
N ILE A 107 -19.60 -6.39 22.39
CA ILE A 107 -20.12 -7.76 22.18
C ILE A 107 -19.76 -8.62 23.39
N ARG A 108 -18.49 -8.64 23.79
CA ARG A 108 -18.02 -9.40 24.93
C ARG A 108 -18.69 -9.00 26.25
N GLU A 109 -18.90 -7.70 26.44
CA GLU A 109 -19.56 -7.17 27.64
C GLU A 109 -21.04 -7.56 27.71
N ARG A 110 -21.73 -7.52 26.56
CA ARG A 110 -23.18 -7.80 26.48
C ARG A 110 -23.51 -9.29 26.40
N ALA A 111 -22.66 -10.06 25.74
CA ALA A 111 -22.85 -11.49 25.49
C ALA A 111 -21.50 -12.26 25.59
N PRO A 112 -20.96 -12.41 26.81
CA PRO A 112 -19.67 -13.06 27.04
C PRO A 112 -19.63 -14.51 26.57
N GLU A 113 -20.78 -15.12 26.33
CA GLU A 113 -20.87 -16.46 25.73
C GLU A 113 -20.59 -16.46 24.24
N LEU A 114 -20.68 -15.33 23.52
CA LEU A 114 -20.39 -15.22 22.08
C LEU A 114 -18.91 -14.91 21.80
N VAL A 115 -18.02 -15.37 22.67
CA VAL A 115 -16.57 -15.23 22.47
C VAL A 115 -16.01 -16.42 21.71
N GLN A 116 -15.05 -16.15 20.87
CA GLN A 116 -14.36 -17.12 20.01
C GLN A 116 -13.77 -18.29 20.79
N MET A 117 -13.89 -19.49 20.24
CA MET A 117 -13.39 -20.72 20.78
C MET A 117 -12.47 -21.44 19.78
N ARG A 118 -11.57 -22.26 20.29
CA ARG A 118 -10.72 -23.17 19.51
C ARG A 118 -10.55 -24.52 20.20
N LEU A 119 -10.12 -25.51 19.44
CA LEU A 119 -9.65 -26.76 20.02
C LEU A 119 -8.16 -26.65 20.36
N THR A 120 -7.77 -27.32 21.43
CA THR A 120 -6.37 -27.55 21.81
C THR A 120 -6.19 -28.96 22.34
N LEU A 121 -4.97 -29.50 22.26
CA LEU A 121 -4.64 -30.79 22.88
C LEU A 121 -4.19 -30.53 24.32
N LYS A 122 -4.92 -31.11 25.27
CA LYS A 122 -4.58 -31.10 26.70
C LYS A 122 -4.53 -32.52 27.20
N ASP A 123 -3.39 -32.89 27.76
CA ASP A 123 -3.14 -34.27 28.23
C ASP A 123 -3.41 -35.34 27.16
N GLY A 124 -3.18 -34.99 25.89
CA GLY A 124 -3.39 -35.86 24.75
C GLY A 124 -4.85 -35.96 24.26
N GLU A 125 -5.77 -35.20 24.84
CA GLU A 125 -7.17 -35.14 24.44
C GLU A 125 -7.51 -33.79 23.81
N ALA A 126 -8.35 -33.78 22.78
CA ALA A 126 -8.82 -32.57 22.14
C ALA A 126 -9.94 -31.91 22.96
N VAL A 127 -9.70 -30.72 23.47
CA VAL A 127 -10.64 -29.99 24.32
C VAL A 127 -10.94 -28.60 23.75
N PRO A 128 -12.21 -28.13 23.78
CA PRO A 128 -12.54 -26.76 23.42
C PRO A 128 -12.10 -25.78 24.52
N VAL A 129 -11.51 -24.67 24.12
CA VAL A 129 -11.11 -23.56 25.01
C VAL A 129 -11.61 -22.24 24.47
N VAL A 130 -11.96 -21.31 25.37
CA VAL A 130 -12.29 -19.95 25.02
C VAL A 130 -10.99 -19.20 24.72
N CYS A 131 -10.98 -18.43 23.64
CA CYS A 131 -9.81 -17.63 23.26
C CYS A 131 -9.66 -16.41 24.19
N SER A 132 -8.46 -16.18 24.70
CA SER A 132 -8.20 -15.11 25.67
C SER A 132 -8.33 -13.71 25.08
N TRP A 133 -8.12 -13.56 23.78
CA TRP A 133 -8.22 -12.28 23.07
C TRP A 133 -9.63 -11.69 22.95
N GLY A 134 -10.66 -12.49 23.21
CA GLY A 134 -12.03 -12.00 23.43
C GLY A 134 -12.80 -11.52 22.19
N PHE A 135 -12.36 -11.84 20.98
CA PHE A 135 -13.12 -11.57 19.77
C PHE A 135 -14.43 -12.38 19.72
N PRO A 136 -15.46 -11.89 18.98
CA PRO A 136 -16.71 -12.61 18.86
C PRO A 136 -16.52 -13.94 18.11
N ALA A 137 -17.37 -14.92 18.44
CA ALA A 137 -17.46 -16.17 17.70
C ALA A 137 -18.11 -15.91 16.34
N PHE A 138 -17.30 -15.74 15.30
CA PHE A 138 -17.79 -15.49 13.93
C PHE A 138 -18.63 -16.62 13.39
N GLU A 139 -18.43 -17.83 13.89
CA GLU A 139 -19.19 -19.04 13.57
C GLU A 139 -20.64 -18.99 14.06
N GLU A 140 -20.93 -18.17 15.07
CA GLU A 140 -22.24 -18.07 15.68
C GLU A 140 -23.04 -16.92 15.03
N PRO A 141 -24.20 -17.18 14.39
CA PRO A 141 -24.99 -16.11 13.75
C PRO A 141 -25.47 -15.02 14.70
N GLU A 142 -25.55 -15.33 15.98
CA GLU A 142 -25.92 -14.39 17.04
C GLU A 142 -24.89 -13.28 17.20
N SER A 143 -23.61 -13.59 17.02
CA SER A 143 -22.50 -12.61 17.09
C SER A 143 -22.65 -11.51 16.05
N SER A 144 -22.89 -11.88 14.78
CA SER A 144 -23.08 -10.90 13.71
C SER A 144 -24.38 -10.11 13.86
N ARG A 145 -25.49 -10.72 14.38
CA ARG A 145 -26.74 -9.98 14.65
C ARG A 145 -26.52 -8.92 15.72
N LEU A 146 -25.81 -9.28 16.80
CA LEU A 146 -25.48 -8.33 17.86
C LEU A 146 -24.54 -7.22 17.36
N PHE A 147 -23.56 -7.56 16.52
CA PHE A 147 -22.69 -6.57 15.89
C PHE A 147 -23.50 -5.59 15.03
N ILE A 148 -24.39 -6.08 14.20
CA ILE A 148 -25.27 -5.24 13.36
C ILE A 148 -26.11 -4.29 14.22
N GLU A 149 -26.68 -4.79 15.34
CA GLU A 149 -27.45 -3.96 16.27
C GLU A 149 -26.60 -2.85 16.90
N LEU A 150 -25.38 -3.19 17.34
CA LEU A 150 -24.51 -2.27 18.05
C LEU A 150 -23.82 -1.25 17.15
N VAL A 151 -23.57 -1.60 15.90
CA VAL A 151 -22.80 -0.78 14.96
C VAL A 151 -23.69 -0.26 13.83
N TYR A 152 -24.14 -1.12 12.92
CA TYR A 152 -24.78 -0.68 11.67
C TYR A 152 -26.12 0.03 11.90
N GLU A 153 -26.92 -0.44 12.86
CA GLU A 153 -28.20 0.21 13.19
C GLU A 153 -28.00 1.61 13.78
N GLU A 154 -26.89 1.86 14.49
CA GLU A 154 -26.55 3.19 15.00
C GLU A 154 -26.21 4.17 13.87
N TYR A 155 -25.45 3.70 12.85
CA TYR A 155 -25.23 4.48 11.63
C TYR A 155 -26.54 4.71 10.86
N ARG A 156 -27.41 3.70 10.75
CA ARG A 156 -28.70 3.83 10.07
C ARG A 156 -29.59 4.88 10.74
N LYS A 157 -29.68 4.89 12.06
CA LYS A 157 -30.46 5.87 12.81
C LYS A 157 -30.04 7.31 12.53
N ARG A 158 -28.73 7.56 12.40
CA ARG A 158 -28.18 8.91 12.28
C ARG A 158 -27.97 9.36 10.83
N PHE A 159 -27.57 8.47 9.95
CA PHE A 159 -27.01 8.80 8.65
C PHE A 159 -27.77 8.20 7.45
N ARG A 160 -28.98 7.71 7.65
CA ARG A 160 -29.79 7.08 6.58
C ARG A 160 -29.90 7.93 5.31
N LYS A 161 -29.90 9.27 5.42
CA LYS A 161 -29.98 10.18 4.28
C LYS A 161 -28.75 10.10 3.34
N TYR A 162 -27.61 9.66 3.84
CA TYR A 162 -26.37 9.52 3.07
C TYR A 162 -26.19 8.12 2.47
N PHE A 163 -27.02 7.16 2.84
CA PHE A 163 -26.88 5.77 2.39
C PHE A 163 -27.05 5.63 0.88
N GLY A 164 -26.08 4.94 0.23
CA GLY A 164 -26.05 4.65 -1.20
C GLY A 164 -25.66 5.84 -2.11
N ASN A 165 -25.48 7.02 -1.53
CA ASN A 165 -24.96 8.20 -2.24
C ASN A 165 -23.59 8.62 -1.73
N VAL A 166 -23.48 9.35 -0.63
CA VAL A 166 -22.21 9.76 -0.01
C VAL A 166 -21.58 8.61 0.77
N LEU A 167 -22.36 8.00 1.70
CA LEU A 167 -21.95 6.80 2.41
C LEU A 167 -22.24 5.60 1.53
N ARG A 168 -21.19 5.07 0.90
CA ARG A 168 -21.30 3.99 -0.06
C ARG A 168 -21.47 2.64 0.57
N GLY A 169 -20.77 2.40 1.67
CA GLY A 169 -20.80 1.12 2.36
C GLY A 169 -19.94 1.04 3.59
N PHE A 170 -19.90 -0.17 4.14
CA PHE A 170 -18.95 -0.54 5.19
C PHE A 170 -17.82 -1.37 4.60
N PHE A 171 -16.63 -1.05 5.05
CA PHE A 171 -15.43 -1.83 4.81
C PHE A 171 -15.08 -2.57 6.11
N SER A 172 -14.83 -3.86 6.01
CA SER A 172 -14.36 -4.67 7.12
C SER A 172 -12.91 -5.05 6.83
N ASP A 173 -12.02 -4.59 7.66
CA ASP A 173 -10.62 -5.00 7.67
C ASP A 173 -10.55 -6.41 8.27
N ALA A 174 -10.98 -7.38 7.45
CA ALA A 174 -11.31 -8.70 7.91
C ALA A 174 -10.07 -9.56 8.06
N ASP A 175 -9.42 -9.37 9.16
CA ASP A 175 -8.48 -10.36 9.61
C ASP A 175 -9.15 -11.70 9.89
N ASN A 176 -8.38 -12.74 9.71
CA ASN A 176 -8.84 -14.07 9.95
C ASN A 176 -8.96 -14.37 11.47
N ARG A 177 -9.64 -15.48 11.79
CA ARG A 177 -9.88 -15.96 13.15
C ARG A 177 -8.64 -16.05 14.03
N ARG A 178 -7.47 -16.10 13.46
CA ARG A 178 -6.19 -16.27 14.14
C ARG A 178 -5.41 -14.97 14.29
N TYR A 179 -5.78 -13.96 13.53
CA TYR A 179 -4.91 -12.84 13.31
C TYR A 179 -5.05 -11.76 14.38
N ASN A 180 -4.29 -11.87 15.43
CA ASN A 180 -3.79 -10.74 16.19
C ASN A 180 -2.50 -11.17 16.93
N HIS A 181 -1.75 -10.20 17.40
CA HIS A 181 -0.48 -10.43 18.10
C HIS A 181 -0.63 -11.33 19.32
N PHE A 182 -1.78 -11.27 19.99
CA PHE A 182 -2.09 -12.05 21.19
C PHE A 182 -2.26 -13.53 20.85
N THR A 183 -2.91 -13.86 19.75
CA THR A 183 -3.13 -15.22 19.28
C THR A 183 -1.82 -15.96 19.05
N ARG A 184 -0.83 -15.29 18.48
CA ARG A 184 0.49 -15.88 18.19
C ARG A 184 1.25 -16.27 19.44
N ALA A 185 1.26 -15.40 20.44
CA ALA A 185 1.91 -15.65 21.71
C ALA A 185 1.25 -16.82 22.46
N GLU A 186 -0.08 -16.92 22.40
CA GLU A 186 -0.84 -17.97 23.06
C GLU A 186 -0.71 -19.33 22.37
N MET A 187 -0.73 -19.36 21.03
CA MET A 187 -0.75 -20.61 20.27
C MET A 187 0.62 -21.25 20.07
N LYS A 188 1.73 -20.56 20.35
CA LYS A 188 3.10 -21.09 20.26
C LYS A 188 3.42 -21.84 18.95
N GLY A 189 2.81 -21.42 17.83
CA GLY A 189 2.99 -22.06 16.52
C GLY A 189 2.04 -23.23 16.22
N GLU A 190 1.13 -23.58 17.11
CA GLU A 190 0.11 -24.59 16.86
C GLU A 190 -0.87 -24.14 15.76
N ARG A 191 -1.43 -25.09 15.00
CA ARG A 191 -2.50 -24.83 14.05
C ARG A 191 -3.77 -24.43 14.78
N TYR A 192 -4.47 -23.40 14.25
CA TYR A 192 -5.77 -23.00 14.77
C TYR A 192 -6.86 -23.95 14.29
N TYR A 193 -7.53 -24.61 15.23
CA TYR A 193 -8.68 -25.45 14.98
C TYR A 193 -9.94 -24.73 15.47
N PRO A 194 -10.73 -24.10 14.58
CA PRO A 194 -11.93 -23.34 14.96
C PRO A 194 -12.97 -24.22 15.65
N TRP A 195 -13.62 -23.67 16.66
CA TRP A 195 -14.69 -24.33 17.38
C TRP A 195 -15.77 -23.35 17.80
N SER A 196 -17.01 -23.84 17.90
CA SER A 196 -18.11 -23.09 18.47
C SER A 196 -18.99 -23.98 19.33
N ARG A 197 -19.85 -23.38 20.15
CA ARG A 197 -20.71 -24.14 21.07
C ARG A 197 -21.63 -25.12 20.35
N ASN A 198 -22.11 -24.72 19.17
CA ASN A 198 -23.04 -25.49 18.39
C ASN A 198 -22.37 -26.40 17.35
N PHE A 199 -21.02 -26.37 17.26
CA PHE A 199 -20.27 -27.05 16.19
C PHE A 199 -20.62 -28.53 16.08
N ALA A 200 -20.52 -29.30 17.16
CA ALA A 200 -20.80 -30.74 17.15
C ALA A 200 -22.25 -31.06 16.76
N ALA A 201 -23.21 -30.30 17.27
CA ALA A 201 -24.62 -30.48 16.95
C ALA A 201 -24.93 -30.15 15.47
N VAL A 202 -24.32 -29.11 14.93
CA VAL A 202 -24.43 -28.76 13.49
C VAL A 202 -23.76 -29.82 12.64
N PHE A 203 -22.59 -30.29 13.05
CA PHE A 203 -21.83 -31.34 12.35
C PHE A 203 -22.67 -32.62 12.24
N GLN A 204 -23.22 -33.11 13.38
CA GLN A 204 -24.02 -34.32 13.40
C GLN A 204 -25.28 -34.20 12.50
N ARG A 205 -25.94 -33.04 12.52
CA ARG A 205 -27.09 -32.80 11.62
C ARG A 205 -26.71 -32.83 10.13
N LYS A 206 -25.53 -32.32 9.80
CA LYS A 206 -25.08 -32.19 8.41
C LYS A 206 -24.51 -33.51 7.87
N TYR A 207 -23.70 -34.19 8.65
CA TYR A 207 -22.93 -35.36 8.18
C TYR A 207 -23.45 -36.70 8.71
N GLY A 208 -24.36 -36.70 9.70
CA GLY A 208 -25.02 -37.90 10.21
C GLY A 208 -24.22 -38.73 11.22
N TYR A 209 -23.08 -38.23 11.71
CA TYR A 209 -22.26 -38.90 12.72
C TYR A 209 -21.68 -37.91 13.75
N ASP A 210 -21.28 -38.44 14.90
CA ASP A 210 -20.69 -37.66 15.97
C ASP A 210 -19.21 -37.39 15.71
N ILE A 211 -18.79 -36.11 15.74
CA ILE A 211 -17.41 -35.70 15.54
C ILE A 211 -16.58 -35.79 16.85
N LEU A 212 -17.21 -35.69 18.01
CA LEU A 212 -16.48 -35.57 19.31
C LEU A 212 -15.45 -36.65 19.52
N PRO A 213 -15.73 -37.96 19.26
CA PRO A 213 -14.73 -39.01 19.42
C PRO A 213 -13.54 -38.93 18.47
N LEU A 214 -13.67 -38.15 17.38
CA LEU A 214 -12.68 -38.07 16.29
C LEU A 214 -11.80 -36.80 16.33
N LEU A 215 -12.05 -35.89 17.29
CA LEU A 215 -11.37 -34.58 17.32
C LEU A 215 -9.84 -34.74 17.52
N LYS A 216 -9.41 -35.69 18.35
CA LYS A 216 -7.99 -35.95 18.57
C LYS A 216 -7.30 -36.41 17.29
N GLU A 217 -7.88 -37.35 16.59
CA GLU A 217 -7.37 -37.90 15.34
C GLU A 217 -7.32 -36.82 14.26
N ILE A 218 -8.36 -36.00 14.13
CA ILE A 218 -8.40 -34.85 13.19
C ILE A 218 -7.25 -33.86 13.47
N MET A 219 -6.92 -33.63 14.74
CA MET A 219 -5.85 -32.69 15.12
C MET A 219 -4.45 -33.30 14.97
N THR A 220 -4.30 -34.60 14.96
CA THR A 220 -3.01 -35.30 14.91
C THR A 220 -2.70 -36.01 13.61
N ASP A 221 -3.72 -36.29 12.79
CA ASP A 221 -3.59 -36.89 11.47
C ASP A 221 -4.35 -36.04 10.41
N GLU A 222 -3.60 -35.25 9.64
CA GLU A 222 -4.17 -34.42 8.58
C GLU A 222 -4.92 -35.22 7.50
N LYS A 223 -4.61 -36.51 7.34
CA LYS A 223 -5.23 -37.39 6.35
C LYS A 223 -6.45 -38.13 6.91
N HIS A 224 -6.84 -37.88 8.16
CA HIS A 224 -8.01 -38.50 8.73
C HIS A 224 -9.26 -38.20 7.89
N PRO A 225 -10.09 -39.19 7.54
CA PRO A 225 -11.24 -39.01 6.63
C PRO A 225 -12.24 -37.94 7.08
N ALA A 226 -12.40 -37.71 8.39
CA ALA A 226 -13.29 -36.68 8.92
C ALA A 226 -12.70 -35.26 8.84
N SER A 227 -11.41 -35.09 8.52
CA SER A 227 -10.77 -33.76 8.43
C SER A 227 -11.45 -32.88 7.38
N LEU A 228 -11.80 -33.42 6.22
CA LEU A 228 -12.53 -32.70 5.18
C LEU A 228 -13.85 -32.14 5.70
N HIS A 229 -14.69 -32.97 6.33
CA HIS A 229 -15.99 -32.55 6.87
C HIS A 229 -15.83 -31.50 7.99
N TYR A 230 -14.79 -31.65 8.83
CA TYR A 230 -14.49 -30.68 9.88
C TYR A 230 -14.17 -29.30 9.28
N TRP A 231 -13.24 -29.25 8.35
CA TRP A 231 -12.83 -27.99 7.72
C TRP A 231 -13.91 -27.36 6.84
N GLU A 232 -14.69 -28.18 6.12
CA GLU A 232 -15.86 -27.71 5.38
C GLU A 232 -16.86 -27.00 6.29
N LEU A 233 -17.20 -27.65 7.42
CA LEU A 233 -18.15 -27.04 8.36
C LEU A 233 -17.54 -25.78 9.00
N ALA A 234 -16.28 -25.82 9.41
CA ALA A 234 -15.60 -24.66 9.99
C ALA A 234 -15.59 -23.47 9.01
N SER A 235 -15.33 -23.73 7.71
CA SER A 235 -15.40 -22.71 6.66
C SER A 235 -16.82 -22.19 6.46
N GLU A 236 -17.82 -23.04 6.42
CA GLU A 236 -19.22 -22.65 6.23
C GLU A 236 -19.76 -21.79 7.39
N LEU A 237 -19.44 -22.20 8.62
CA LEU A 237 -19.87 -21.45 9.81
C LEU A 237 -19.23 -20.07 9.88
N TYR A 238 -17.95 -19.97 9.54
CA TYR A 238 -17.24 -18.67 9.49
C TYR A 238 -17.90 -17.68 8.53
N GLN A 239 -18.43 -18.15 7.41
CA GLN A 239 -19.12 -17.31 6.44
C GLN A 239 -20.40 -16.66 6.97
N ASN A 240 -20.98 -17.15 8.08
CA ASN A 240 -22.20 -16.57 8.68
C ASN A 240 -22.03 -15.09 9.02
N TRP A 241 -20.85 -14.71 9.53
CA TRP A 241 -20.54 -13.33 9.85
C TRP A 241 -20.63 -12.43 8.61
N PHE A 242 -19.89 -12.75 7.57
CA PHE A 242 -19.82 -11.97 6.34
C PHE A 242 -21.15 -11.94 5.59
N ARG A 243 -21.83 -13.08 5.55
CA ARG A 243 -23.15 -13.18 4.92
C ARG A 243 -24.19 -12.28 5.59
N ASN A 244 -24.27 -12.27 6.91
CA ASN A 244 -25.26 -11.46 7.62
C ASN A 244 -24.96 -9.96 7.46
N ASN A 245 -23.71 -9.55 7.57
CA ASN A 245 -23.28 -8.17 7.35
C ASN A 245 -23.57 -7.72 5.91
N TYR A 246 -23.20 -8.53 4.91
CA TYR A 246 -23.52 -8.29 3.50
C TYR A 246 -25.02 -8.14 3.27
N GLN A 247 -25.84 -9.07 3.77
CA GLN A 247 -27.28 -9.04 3.59
C GLN A 247 -27.93 -7.79 4.20
N TRP A 248 -27.47 -7.37 5.40
CA TRP A 248 -27.95 -6.15 6.02
C TRP A 248 -27.56 -4.92 5.18
N CYS A 249 -26.33 -4.82 4.73
CA CYS A 249 -25.87 -3.70 3.89
C CYS A 249 -26.68 -3.59 2.60
N ILE A 250 -26.83 -4.67 1.86
CA ILE A 250 -27.62 -4.68 0.61
C ILE A 250 -29.08 -4.31 0.86
N ALA A 251 -29.71 -4.82 1.94
CA ALA A 251 -31.09 -4.48 2.30
C ALA A 251 -31.27 -3.00 2.66
N ASN A 252 -30.20 -2.31 3.03
CA ASN A 252 -30.18 -0.88 3.35
C ASN A 252 -29.66 0.02 2.22
N GLY A 253 -29.37 -0.52 1.04
CA GLY A 253 -28.85 0.21 -0.12
C GLY A 253 -27.38 0.60 0.01
N LEU A 254 -26.61 -0.16 0.78
CA LEU A 254 -25.18 -0.02 0.97
C LEU A 254 -24.44 -1.20 0.34
N GLU A 255 -23.18 -0.99 0.05
CA GLU A 255 -22.24 -2.05 -0.26
C GLU A 255 -21.57 -2.57 1.03
N TYR A 256 -21.11 -3.81 1.03
CA TYR A 256 -20.25 -4.39 2.04
C TYR A 256 -19.01 -4.92 1.35
N ALA A 257 -17.85 -4.47 1.74
CA ALA A 257 -16.58 -4.92 1.19
C ALA A 257 -15.64 -5.33 2.31
N PHE A 258 -14.84 -6.32 2.04
CA PHE A 258 -13.76 -6.77 2.91
C PHE A 258 -12.68 -7.43 2.08
N HIS A 259 -11.50 -7.56 2.64
CA HIS A 259 -10.42 -8.34 2.07
C HIS A 259 -10.16 -9.60 2.90
N THR A 260 -9.50 -10.57 2.29
CA THR A 260 -8.90 -11.70 2.98
C THR A 260 -7.58 -11.27 3.58
N SER A 261 -7.10 -12.03 4.58
CA SER A 261 -5.87 -11.71 5.27
C SER A 261 -4.65 -11.67 4.34
N ASP A 262 -3.62 -11.00 4.79
CA ASP A 262 -2.32 -10.88 4.16
C ASP A 262 -1.55 -12.20 3.99
N THR A 263 -1.99 -13.28 4.65
CA THR A 263 -1.28 -14.56 4.65
C THR A 263 -1.48 -15.40 3.40
N GLY A 264 -2.51 -15.13 2.62
CA GLY A 264 -2.84 -15.85 1.39
C GLY A 264 -3.13 -17.35 1.55
N PRO A 265 -3.76 -17.98 0.56
CA PRO A 265 -4.14 -19.39 0.63
C PRO A 265 -2.94 -20.34 0.56
N PHE A 266 -1.95 -20.04 -0.26
CA PHE A 266 -0.72 -20.81 -0.46
C PHE A 266 0.28 -19.98 -1.29
N PRO A 267 1.54 -20.38 -1.38
CA PRO A 267 2.11 -21.73 -1.22
C PRO A 267 2.30 -22.16 0.24
N TYR A 268 1.68 -21.49 1.17
CA TYR A 268 1.87 -21.68 2.61
C TYR A 268 0.96 -22.75 3.21
N ALA A 269 0.49 -23.69 2.38
CA ALA A 269 -0.34 -24.80 2.86
C ALA A 269 0.27 -25.57 4.04
N GLN A 270 1.60 -25.59 4.13
CA GLN A 270 2.33 -26.16 5.27
C GLN A 270 2.46 -25.17 6.45
N CYS A 271 2.13 -23.90 6.23
CA CYS A 271 2.14 -22.90 7.27
C CYS A 271 0.85 -22.98 8.07
N ASP A 272 0.97 -22.97 9.36
CA ASP A 272 -0.17 -22.89 10.28
C ASP A 272 -1.00 -21.60 10.14
N ARG A 273 -0.51 -20.64 9.34
CA ARG A 273 -1.15 -19.36 9.04
C ARG A 273 -1.86 -19.31 7.69
N SER A 274 -1.79 -20.38 6.92
CA SER A 274 -2.47 -20.39 5.62
C SER A 274 -3.96 -20.09 5.77
N SER A 275 -4.49 -19.21 4.93
CA SER A 275 -5.90 -18.82 4.96
C SER A 275 -6.85 -20.01 4.76
N VAL A 276 -6.40 -21.10 4.14
CA VAL A 276 -7.18 -22.33 4.03
C VAL A 276 -7.57 -22.93 5.39
N PHE A 277 -6.80 -22.67 6.44
CA PHE A 277 -7.08 -23.14 7.81
C PHE A 277 -7.69 -22.03 8.68
N THR A 278 -7.49 -20.79 8.37
CA THR A 278 -7.98 -19.65 9.16
C THR A 278 -9.27 -19.05 8.63
N GLU A 279 -9.43 -18.98 7.32
CA GLU A 279 -10.60 -18.42 6.62
C GLU A 279 -11.44 -19.49 5.92
N GLY A 280 -10.79 -20.57 5.48
CA GLY A 280 -11.46 -21.65 4.77
C GLY A 280 -11.44 -21.48 3.25
N GLU A 281 -12.58 -21.76 2.59
CA GLU A 281 -12.74 -21.61 1.14
C GLU A 281 -12.80 -20.13 0.74
N THR A 282 -11.64 -19.53 0.45
CA THR A 282 -11.49 -18.11 0.15
C THR A 282 -12.41 -17.64 -0.99
N LEU A 283 -12.51 -18.40 -2.08
CA LEU A 283 -13.40 -18.04 -3.19
C LEU A 283 -14.86 -17.90 -2.73
N ARG A 284 -15.32 -18.84 -1.89
CA ARG A 284 -16.68 -18.85 -1.38
C ARG A 284 -16.91 -17.77 -0.32
N LEU A 285 -15.92 -17.52 0.52
CA LEU A 285 -15.95 -16.43 1.50
C LEU A 285 -16.17 -15.08 0.79
N LEU A 286 -15.39 -14.80 -0.24
CA LEU A 286 -15.44 -13.55 -1.01
C LEU A 286 -16.75 -13.34 -1.79
N SER A 287 -17.60 -14.40 -1.94
CA SER A 287 -18.95 -14.22 -2.52
C SER A 287 -19.84 -13.27 -1.72
N TRP A 288 -19.54 -13.11 -0.42
CA TRP A 288 -20.26 -12.22 0.50
C TRP A 288 -19.71 -10.80 0.51
N SER A 289 -18.86 -10.44 -0.46
CA SER A 289 -18.40 -9.08 -0.67
C SER A 289 -19.01 -8.48 -1.93
N SER A 290 -19.40 -7.20 -1.86
CA SER A 290 -19.80 -6.42 -3.05
C SER A 290 -18.58 -6.16 -3.95
N ARG A 291 -17.40 -6.05 -3.35
CA ARG A 291 -16.10 -5.87 -4.01
C ARG A 291 -15.12 -6.86 -3.38
N PRO A 292 -15.06 -8.12 -3.90
CA PRO A 292 -14.11 -9.10 -3.38
C PRO A 292 -12.72 -8.51 -3.25
N GLY A 293 -12.12 -8.65 -2.07
CA GLY A 293 -10.92 -7.92 -1.72
C GLY A 293 -9.76 -8.81 -1.31
N THR A 294 -8.58 -8.21 -1.34
CA THR A 294 -7.34 -8.77 -0.82
C THR A 294 -6.55 -7.70 -0.09
N ASP A 295 -5.89 -8.10 0.98
CA ASP A 295 -4.82 -7.36 1.59
C ASP A 295 -3.52 -7.74 0.88
N HIS A 296 -3.03 -6.85 0.04
CA HIS A 296 -1.80 -7.05 -0.71
C HIS A 296 -0.99 -5.77 -0.73
N GLU A 297 -0.49 -5.43 0.43
CA GLU A 297 0.24 -4.20 0.69
C GLU A 297 1.48 -4.07 -0.19
N LEU A 298 2.22 -5.16 -0.30
CA LEU A 298 3.48 -5.27 -1.02
C LEU A 298 3.35 -6.29 -2.15
N ALA A 299 3.76 -5.93 -3.34
CA ALA A 299 4.04 -6.91 -4.38
C ALA A 299 5.54 -7.17 -4.41
N GLU A 300 5.98 -8.33 -4.03
CA GLU A 300 7.34 -8.78 -4.27
C GLU A 300 7.50 -9.07 -5.76
N LEU A 301 8.04 -8.08 -6.47
CA LEU A 301 8.30 -8.16 -7.89
C LEU A 301 9.77 -8.51 -8.07
N ASP A 302 10.24 -9.65 -8.25
CA ASP A 302 11.64 -10.05 -8.52
C ASP A 302 12.54 -10.28 -7.31
N GLY A 303 12.16 -11.15 -6.39
CA GLY A 303 13.11 -11.71 -5.43
C GLY A 303 14.04 -10.70 -4.75
N GLY A 304 13.55 -9.54 -4.35
CA GLY A 304 14.26 -8.63 -3.47
C GLY A 304 14.96 -7.44 -4.12
N THR A 305 14.72 -7.10 -5.37
CA THR A 305 15.42 -5.95 -6.00
C THR A 305 14.93 -4.59 -5.52
N HIS A 306 13.74 -4.49 -4.94
CA HIS A 306 13.19 -3.21 -4.43
C HIS A 306 13.10 -3.16 -2.91
N TYR A 307 12.92 -4.29 -2.28
CA TYR A 307 13.12 -4.45 -0.84
C TYR A 307 14.48 -5.09 -0.67
N ASP A 308 15.48 -4.29 -0.44
CA ASP A 308 16.75 -4.82 -0.02
C ASP A 308 16.50 -5.56 1.31
N SER A 309 16.49 -6.90 1.23
CA SER A 309 16.27 -7.78 2.38
C SER A 309 17.23 -7.51 3.54
N ARG A 310 18.30 -6.73 3.30
CA ARG A 310 19.17 -6.19 4.34
C ARG A 310 18.45 -5.25 5.29
N TYR A 311 17.33 -4.66 4.89
CA TYR A 311 16.57 -3.69 5.69
C TYR A 311 15.37 -4.31 6.42
N PHE A 312 14.86 -5.42 5.93
CA PHE A 312 13.92 -6.25 6.65
C PHE A 312 14.66 -7.30 7.44
N THR A 313 15.35 -6.89 8.51
CA THR A 313 15.92 -7.86 9.43
C THR A 313 14.79 -8.71 10.04
N PRO A 314 15.04 -9.99 10.40
CA PRO A 314 14.05 -10.82 11.09
C PRO A 314 13.55 -10.23 12.41
N LYS A 315 14.16 -9.15 12.90
CA LYS A 315 13.77 -8.39 14.09
C LYS A 315 12.87 -7.18 13.79
N ALA A 316 12.83 -6.71 12.55
CA ALA A 316 11.84 -5.73 12.09
C ALA A 316 10.49 -6.44 11.91
N GLN A 317 10.07 -7.16 12.93
CA GLN A 317 8.75 -7.77 12.98
C GLN A 317 7.77 -6.67 13.33
N TYR A 318 7.21 -6.06 12.33
CA TYR A 318 5.90 -5.49 12.48
C TYR A 318 5.02 -6.57 13.04
N GLY A 319 4.47 -6.26 14.17
CA GLY A 319 3.46 -7.02 14.83
C GLY A 319 2.58 -7.91 13.99
N GLY A 320 3.12 -8.61 13.11
CA GLY A 320 2.48 -9.74 12.55
C GLY A 320 2.12 -9.76 11.09
N SER A 321 1.70 -8.69 10.45
CA SER A 321 1.16 -8.82 9.10
C SER A 321 2.24 -8.79 8.03
N CYS A 322 3.20 -7.97 8.22
CA CYS A 322 4.28 -7.75 7.27
C CYS A 322 5.57 -8.44 7.68
N THR A 323 5.50 -9.48 8.51
CA THR A 323 6.65 -10.33 8.72
C THR A 323 6.98 -10.93 7.39
N VAL A 324 8.04 -10.44 6.82
CA VAL A 324 8.74 -11.15 5.78
C VAL A 324 8.98 -12.57 6.31
N ASN A 325 8.07 -13.46 5.97
CA ASN A 325 8.32 -14.88 6.14
C ASN A 325 9.55 -15.14 5.27
N PRO A 326 10.64 -15.71 5.78
CA PRO A 326 11.79 -16.08 4.94
C PRO A 326 11.39 -16.93 3.74
N HIS A 327 10.20 -17.54 3.76
CA HIS A 327 9.60 -18.21 2.61
C HIS A 327 8.98 -17.25 1.57
N PHE A 328 8.65 -16.01 1.91
CA PHE A 328 8.19 -15.00 0.94
C PHE A 328 9.26 -14.67 -0.12
N HIS A 329 10.52 -14.70 0.26
CA HIS A 329 11.62 -14.44 -0.67
C HIS A 329 11.83 -15.54 -1.73
N GLN A 330 11.19 -16.69 -1.58
CA GLN A 330 11.33 -17.80 -2.53
C GLN A 330 10.17 -17.89 -3.51
N THR A 331 9.08 -17.16 -3.26
CA THR A 331 7.89 -17.19 -4.10
C THR A 331 7.81 -15.93 -4.92
N LYS A 332 8.08 -16.01 -6.20
CA LYS A 332 8.01 -14.88 -7.14
C LYS A 332 6.60 -14.29 -7.28
N TRP A 333 5.56 -14.96 -6.80
CA TRP A 333 4.16 -14.63 -7.01
C TRP A 333 3.32 -14.89 -5.78
N ASP A 334 2.43 -13.97 -5.58
CA ASP A 334 1.36 -14.05 -4.61
C ASP A 334 0.02 -14.20 -5.33
N LEU A 335 -0.76 -15.19 -4.96
CA LEU A 335 -2.06 -15.47 -5.58
C LEU A 335 -3.23 -14.70 -4.94
N ARG A 336 -3.01 -13.92 -3.89
CA ARG A 336 -4.07 -13.18 -3.16
C ARG A 336 -4.92 -12.33 -4.10
N ALA A 337 -4.28 -11.48 -4.91
CA ALA A 337 -4.98 -10.64 -5.88
C ALA A 337 -5.75 -11.48 -6.93
N LYS A 338 -5.17 -12.60 -7.37
CA LYS A 338 -5.83 -13.50 -8.32
C LYS A 338 -7.03 -14.20 -7.72
N TYR A 339 -7.01 -14.58 -6.44
CA TYR A 339 -8.17 -15.15 -5.74
C TYR A 339 -9.31 -14.16 -5.64
N ALA A 340 -9.05 -12.90 -5.28
CA ALA A 340 -10.06 -11.85 -5.26
C ALA A 340 -10.67 -11.62 -6.65
N ALA A 341 -9.83 -11.54 -7.68
CA ALA A 341 -10.29 -11.39 -9.07
C ALA A 341 -11.07 -12.60 -9.56
N SER A 342 -10.67 -13.83 -9.18
CA SER A 342 -11.37 -15.07 -9.51
C SER A 342 -12.74 -15.14 -8.86
N ALA A 343 -12.84 -14.74 -7.58
CA ALA A 343 -14.12 -14.63 -6.89
C ALA A 343 -15.04 -13.61 -7.57
N ALA A 344 -14.51 -12.44 -7.96
CA ALA A 344 -15.28 -11.46 -8.70
C ALA A 344 -15.81 -12.00 -10.03
N TRP A 345 -14.96 -12.73 -10.77
CA TRP A 345 -15.37 -13.38 -12.03
C TRP A 345 -16.45 -14.43 -11.79
N LEU A 346 -16.29 -15.30 -10.79
CA LEU A 346 -17.24 -16.38 -10.45
C LEU A 346 -18.63 -15.84 -10.06
N TYR A 347 -18.66 -14.75 -9.28
CA TYR A 347 -19.90 -14.20 -8.71
C TYR A 347 -20.41 -12.95 -9.43
N GLY A 348 -19.87 -12.62 -10.61
CA GLY A 348 -20.33 -11.51 -11.45
C GLY A 348 -20.15 -10.14 -10.79
N ARG A 349 -19.05 -9.94 -10.06
CA ARG A 349 -18.68 -8.64 -9.47
C ARG A 349 -17.79 -7.84 -10.42
N GLU A 350 -18.06 -6.55 -10.57
CA GLU A 350 -17.30 -5.69 -11.48
C GLU A 350 -16.03 -5.11 -10.83
N ARG A 351 -16.04 -4.98 -9.50
CA ARG A 351 -14.96 -4.32 -8.77
C ARG A 351 -14.22 -5.34 -7.91
N VAL A 352 -12.89 -5.26 -7.96
CA VAL A 352 -11.97 -6.10 -7.20
C VAL A 352 -11.09 -5.19 -6.36
N LEU A 353 -11.18 -5.34 -5.05
CA LEU A 353 -10.55 -4.47 -4.08
C LEU A 353 -9.14 -4.95 -3.74
N CYS A 354 -8.25 -3.99 -3.51
CA CYS A 354 -6.95 -4.25 -2.90
C CYS A 354 -6.62 -3.15 -1.88
N GLU A 355 -6.36 -3.54 -0.63
CA GLU A 355 -5.54 -2.73 0.26
C GLU A 355 -4.12 -2.76 -0.27
N ALA A 356 -3.53 -1.59 -0.50
CA ALA A 356 -2.28 -1.49 -1.23
C ALA A 356 -1.33 -0.48 -0.59
N PHE A 357 -0.03 -0.73 -0.72
CA PHE A 357 1.07 0.18 -0.37
C PHE A 357 1.40 0.32 1.11
N ALA A 358 0.73 -0.41 2.01
CA ALA A 358 1.15 -0.42 3.41
C ALA A 358 2.55 -1.03 3.57
N ALA A 359 3.23 -0.66 4.64
CA ALA A 359 4.57 -1.13 5.01
C ALA A 359 5.64 -0.98 3.92
N THR A 360 5.42 -0.08 2.96
CA THR A 360 6.39 0.18 1.88
C THR A 360 7.49 1.15 2.27
N ASN A 361 7.47 1.71 3.47
CA ASN A 361 8.34 2.73 4.06
C ASN A 361 8.48 4.04 3.25
N TRP A 362 9.22 5.02 3.77
CA TRP A 362 9.41 6.33 3.15
C TRP A 362 10.31 6.32 1.91
N SER A 363 11.04 5.25 1.66
CA SER A 363 11.83 5.08 0.44
C SER A 363 10.97 4.72 -0.78
N SER A 364 9.71 4.38 -0.58
CA SER A 364 8.77 4.07 -1.66
C SER A 364 8.51 5.30 -2.52
N SER A 365 8.92 5.20 -3.77
CA SER A 365 8.71 6.23 -4.77
C SER A 365 7.40 5.99 -5.55
N PRO A 366 6.85 7.00 -6.22
CA PRO A 366 5.74 6.80 -7.15
C PRO A 366 6.05 5.76 -8.24
N GLU A 367 7.32 5.63 -8.63
CA GLU A 367 7.77 4.62 -9.59
C GLU A 367 7.60 3.19 -9.06
N LEU A 368 8.01 2.93 -7.82
CA LEU A 368 7.80 1.64 -7.18
C LEU A 368 6.31 1.34 -7.01
N LEU A 369 5.54 2.31 -6.47
CA LEU A 369 4.11 2.13 -6.25
C LEU A 369 3.34 1.92 -7.55
N ARG A 370 3.73 2.60 -8.64
CA ARG A 370 3.19 2.33 -9.99
C ARG A 370 3.45 0.90 -10.43
N ARG A 371 4.65 0.37 -10.21
CA ARG A 371 5.01 -0.99 -10.59
C ARG A 371 4.21 -2.03 -9.82
N ILE A 372 4.05 -1.84 -8.50
CA ILE A 372 3.18 -2.65 -7.64
C ILE A 372 1.74 -2.62 -8.18
N ALA A 373 1.20 -1.43 -8.41
CA ALA A 373 -0.16 -1.26 -8.92
C ALA A 373 -0.35 -1.88 -10.32
N ALA A 374 0.63 -1.74 -11.21
CA ALA A 374 0.57 -2.36 -12.53
C ALA A 374 0.44 -3.88 -12.43
N TRP A 375 1.22 -4.52 -11.56
CA TRP A 375 1.09 -5.94 -11.30
C TRP A 375 -0.30 -6.30 -10.74
N GLN A 376 -0.77 -5.58 -9.72
CA GLN A 376 -2.09 -5.80 -9.13
C GLN A 376 -3.21 -5.67 -10.17
N ILE A 377 -3.13 -4.65 -11.04
CA ILE A 377 -4.08 -4.46 -12.14
C ILE A 377 -4.04 -5.66 -13.11
N MET A 378 -2.85 -6.15 -13.48
CA MET A 378 -2.72 -7.33 -14.34
C MET A 378 -3.29 -8.60 -13.70
N GLN A 379 -3.33 -8.69 -12.37
CA GLN A 379 -4.01 -9.77 -11.63
C GLN A 379 -5.54 -9.59 -11.57
N GLY A 380 -6.07 -8.41 -11.92
CA GLY A 380 -7.50 -8.12 -11.98
C GLY A 380 -8.01 -7.08 -10.99
N ILE A 381 -7.13 -6.50 -10.16
CA ILE A 381 -7.50 -5.42 -9.23
C ILE A 381 -7.92 -4.18 -10.01
N ASN A 382 -9.00 -3.54 -9.57
CA ASN A 382 -9.51 -2.31 -10.16
C ASN A 382 -10.21 -1.38 -9.16
N PHE A 383 -10.00 -1.62 -7.86
CA PHE A 383 -10.43 -0.75 -6.78
C PHE A 383 -9.35 -0.73 -5.70
N PHE A 384 -8.65 0.38 -5.60
CA PHE A 384 -7.52 0.54 -4.68
C PHE A 384 -7.95 1.26 -3.41
N ILE A 385 -7.56 0.71 -2.27
CA ILE A 385 -7.55 1.37 -0.95
C ILE A 385 -6.08 1.55 -0.55
N PRO A 386 -5.43 2.65 -0.98
CA PRO A 386 -4.05 2.90 -0.61
C PRO A 386 -3.92 3.16 0.90
N HIS A 387 -2.93 2.56 1.52
CA HIS A 387 -2.56 2.77 2.91
C HIS A 387 -1.40 3.79 2.96
N ALA A 388 -1.50 4.99 3.59
CA ALA A 388 -2.69 5.57 4.16
C ALA A 388 -2.59 7.11 4.19
N VAL A 389 -3.63 7.75 4.65
CA VAL A 389 -3.64 9.18 5.00
C VAL A 389 -4.07 9.32 6.46
N HIS A 390 -3.30 10.04 7.25
CA HIS A 390 -3.62 10.35 8.64
C HIS A 390 -4.30 11.71 8.78
N HIS A 391 -5.28 11.80 9.66
CA HIS A 391 -5.95 13.08 9.94
C HIS A 391 -4.97 14.11 10.49
N VAL A 392 -4.08 13.69 11.38
CA VAL A 392 -2.93 14.47 11.84
C VAL A 392 -1.64 13.67 11.65
N PHE A 393 -0.62 14.30 11.08
CA PHE A 393 0.65 13.65 10.78
C PHE A 393 1.68 13.98 11.88
N ARG A 394 1.50 13.34 13.03
CA ARG A 394 2.35 13.54 14.21
C ARG A 394 2.66 12.23 14.93
N GLY A 395 3.65 12.28 15.83
CA GLY A 395 3.99 11.19 16.71
C GLY A 395 4.36 9.90 15.97
N ALA A 396 3.90 8.78 16.52
CA ALA A 396 4.22 7.45 16.01
C ALA A 396 3.69 7.18 14.60
N THR A 397 2.65 7.89 14.16
CA THR A 397 2.10 7.71 12.80
C THR A 397 3.11 7.97 11.70
N LYS A 398 4.12 8.81 11.95
CA LYS A 398 5.20 9.07 10.99
C LYS A 398 6.06 7.85 10.65
N ILE A 399 6.03 6.81 11.49
CA ILE A 399 6.88 5.63 11.33
C ILE A 399 6.11 4.31 11.30
N PHE A 400 4.83 4.30 11.74
CA PHE A 400 4.05 3.06 11.78
C PHE A 400 3.36 2.68 10.48
N ALA A 401 3.04 3.66 9.65
CA ALA A 401 2.26 3.42 8.45
C ALA A 401 2.76 4.26 7.26
N PRO A 402 4.07 4.29 7.00
CA PRO A 402 4.61 5.00 5.86
C PRO A 402 4.30 4.26 4.54
N PRO A 403 4.19 5.00 3.43
CA PRO A 403 4.30 6.45 3.38
C PRO A 403 2.99 7.15 3.77
N GLU A 404 3.08 8.37 4.34
CA GLU A 404 1.92 9.27 4.35
C GLU A 404 1.68 9.77 2.92
N LEU A 405 0.57 9.37 2.32
CA LEU A 405 0.35 9.55 0.89
C LEU A 405 0.28 11.02 0.46
N LEU A 406 -0.25 11.91 1.31
CA LEU A 406 -0.29 13.34 0.99
C LEU A 406 1.10 14.00 0.99
N HIS A 407 2.09 13.36 1.59
CA HIS A 407 3.50 13.81 1.58
C HIS A 407 4.35 13.09 0.51
N LEU A 408 3.74 12.24 -0.32
CA LEU A 408 4.45 11.53 -1.38
C LEU A 408 4.54 12.43 -2.63
N PRO A 409 5.75 12.81 -3.09
CA PRO A 409 5.91 13.53 -4.35
C PRO A 409 5.33 12.73 -5.52
N GLY A 410 4.42 13.31 -6.31
CA GLY A 410 3.80 12.62 -7.46
C GLY A 410 2.56 11.79 -7.12
N ILE A 411 1.97 11.93 -5.93
CA ILE A 411 0.74 11.21 -5.55
C ILE A 411 -0.42 11.45 -6.52
N ARG A 412 -0.57 12.65 -7.05
CA ARG A 412 -1.63 13.00 -7.99
C ARG A 412 -1.50 12.23 -9.30
N GLU A 413 -0.28 12.11 -9.81
CA GLU A 413 0.03 11.35 -11.02
C GLU A 413 -0.19 9.85 -10.78
N LEU A 414 0.19 9.33 -9.61
CA LEU A 414 -0.09 7.96 -9.23
C LEU A 414 -1.60 7.68 -9.18
N ASN A 415 -2.37 8.55 -8.54
CA ASN A 415 -3.83 8.41 -8.47
C ASN A 415 -4.47 8.50 -9.86
N GLY A 416 -3.97 9.35 -10.75
CA GLY A 416 -4.39 9.39 -12.15
C GLY A 416 -4.07 8.10 -12.92
N PHE A 417 -2.93 7.47 -12.64
CA PHE A 417 -2.58 6.16 -13.19
C PHE A 417 -3.54 5.09 -12.68
N LEU A 418 -3.79 5.04 -11.37
CA LEU A 418 -4.73 4.09 -10.76
C LEU A 418 -6.15 4.25 -11.34
N GLU A 419 -6.67 5.49 -11.41
CA GLU A 419 -7.98 5.77 -12.00
C GLU A 419 -8.08 5.27 -13.43
N LYS A 420 -7.11 5.66 -14.28
CA LYS A 420 -7.10 5.32 -15.70
C LYS A 420 -7.12 3.82 -15.94
N TYR A 421 -6.18 3.11 -15.34
CA TYR A 421 -6.01 1.69 -15.65
C TYR A 421 -7.00 0.79 -14.89
N SER A 422 -7.47 1.19 -13.71
CA SER A 422 -8.61 0.55 -13.05
C SER A 422 -9.87 0.63 -13.90
N PHE A 423 -10.15 1.81 -14.47
CA PHE A 423 -11.27 1.98 -15.40
C PHE A 423 -11.14 1.05 -16.61
N ILE A 424 -9.99 1.08 -17.30
CA ILE A 424 -9.79 0.27 -18.51
C ILE A 424 -9.86 -1.22 -18.20
N ALA A 425 -9.23 -1.69 -17.12
CA ALA A 425 -9.23 -3.08 -16.72
C ALA A 425 -10.61 -3.61 -16.29
N ALA A 426 -11.54 -2.74 -15.90
CA ALA A 426 -12.89 -3.10 -15.53
C ALA A 426 -13.87 -3.18 -16.72
N GLN A 427 -13.53 -2.62 -17.89
CA GLN A 427 -14.47 -2.60 -19.01
C GLN A 427 -14.64 -3.97 -19.68
N GLY A 428 -15.88 -4.31 -20.04
CA GLY A 428 -16.21 -5.61 -20.64
C GLY A 428 -16.01 -6.78 -19.67
N LYS A 429 -15.85 -7.98 -20.22
CA LYS A 429 -15.60 -9.22 -19.45
C LYS A 429 -14.14 -9.66 -19.55
N TYR A 430 -13.66 -10.36 -18.55
CA TYR A 430 -12.39 -11.09 -18.57
C TYR A 430 -12.54 -12.28 -19.50
N ALA A 431 -11.89 -12.27 -20.66
CA ALA A 431 -12.23 -13.13 -21.77
C ALA A 431 -11.55 -14.50 -21.67
N GLY A 432 -12.32 -15.57 -21.86
CA GLY A 432 -11.88 -16.95 -22.09
C GLY A 432 -10.81 -17.49 -21.14
N PRO A 433 -10.95 -17.37 -19.79
CA PRO A 433 -9.87 -17.81 -18.92
C PRO A 433 -9.75 -19.33 -18.84
N VAL A 434 -8.51 -19.81 -18.73
CA VAL A 434 -8.22 -21.15 -18.22
C VAL A 434 -8.69 -21.23 -16.77
N ARG A 435 -9.40 -22.29 -16.41
CA ARG A 435 -9.93 -22.51 -15.07
C ARG A 435 -9.06 -23.50 -14.33
N ILE A 436 -8.44 -23.06 -13.25
CA ILE A 436 -7.53 -23.84 -12.41
C ILE A 436 -8.26 -24.23 -11.13
N ALA A 437 -8.26 -25.52 -10.78
CA ALA A 437 -8.90 -26.00 -9.56
C ALA A 437 -8.22 -25.44 -8.31
N ASP A 438 -9.02 -24.91 -7.37
CA ASP A 438 -8.59 -24.52 -6.03
C ASP A 438 -8.22 -25.78 -5.22
N PRO A 439 -6.98 -25.92 -4.72
CA PRO A 439 -6.55 -27.10 -3.97
C PRO A 439 -6.98 -27.10 -2.51
N THR A 440 -7.71 -26.10 -2.01
CA THR A 440 -8.10 -25.95 -0.59
C THR A 440 -8.63 -27.24 0.01
N ARG A 441 -9.58 -27.91 -0.64
CA ARG A 441 -10.20 -29.15 -0.14
C ARG A 441 -9.21 -30.33 -0.09
N LYS A 442 -8.28 -30.40 -1.03
CA LYS A 442 -7.20 -31.41 -1.04
C LYS A 442 -6.19 -31.14 0.08
N ILE A 443 -5.89 -29.86 0.35
CA ILE A 443 -5.02 -29.45 1.45
C ILE A 443 -5.62 -29.86 2.81
N TRP A 444 -6.94 -29.72 2.99
CA TRP A 444 -7.62 -30.20 4.19
C TRP A 444 -7.58 -31.72 4.38
N GLN A 445 -7.20 -32.46 3.37
CA GLN A 445 -6.98 -33.90 3.37
C GLN A 445 -5.48 -34.27 3.39
N GLY A 446 -4.61 -33.31 3.74
CA GLY A 446 -3.16 -33.51 3.85
C GLY A 446 -2.40 -33.49 2.53
N SER A 447 -3.00 -33.02 1.43
CA SER A 447 -2.26 -32.77 0.19
C SER A 447 -1.28 -31.61 0.37
N GLN A 448 -0.14 -31.72 -0.29
CA GLN A 448 0.86 -30.66 -0.42
C GLN A 448 0.82 -30.01 -1.80
N ASP A 449 -0.25 -30.23 -2.57
CA ASP A 449 -0.40 -29.70 -3.92
C ASP A 449 -0.42 -28.16 -3.88
N SER A 450 0.25 -27.58 -4.86
CA SER A 450 0.28 -26.13 -5.07
C SER A 450 0.01 -25.84 -6.54
N ILE A 451 -0.78 -24.80 -6.80
CA ILE A 451 -1.03 -24.30 -8.17
C ILE A 451 -0.11 -23.13 -8.51
N PHE A 452 0.85 -22.83 -7.66
CA PHE A 452 1.64 -21.61 -7.73
C PHE A 452 2.47 -21.53 -9.01
N ASP A 453 3.25 -22.57 -9.32
CA ASP A 453 4.14 -22.57 -10.51
C ASP A 453 3.32 -22.48 -11.80
N LEU A 454 2.17 -23.15 -11.86
CA LEU A 454 1.26 -23.06 -13.00
C LEU A 454 0.71 -21.64 -13.16
N CYS A 455 0.30 -20.99 -12.09
CA CYS A 455 -0.21 -19.61 -12.12
C CYS A 455 0.89 -18.62 -12.51
N ASP A 456 2.12 -18.82 -12.04
CA ASP A 456 3.28 -18.02 -12.43
C ASP A 456 3.56 -18.17 -13.93
N GLU A 457 3.61 -19.38 -14.44
CA GLU A 457 3.79 -19.63 -15.87
C GLU A 457 2.72 -18.91 -16.70
N LEU A 458 1.42 -19.08 -16.33
CA LEU A 458 0.32 -18.46 -17.07
C LEU A 458 0.36 -16.92 -17.00
N SER A 459 0.82 -16.34 -15.88
CA SER A 459 0.98 -14.89 -15.76
C SER A 459 2.02 -14.31 -16.72
N ARG A 460 3.04 -15.09 -17.09
CA ARG A 460 4.09 -14.68 -18.05
C ARG A 460 3.69 -14.89 -19.50
N ARG A 461 2.74 -15.77 -19.74
CA ARG A 461 2.20 -16.06 -21.08
C ARG A 461 0.96 -15.17 -21.30
N ALA A 462 0.69 -14.85 -22.56
CA ALA A 462 -0.51 -14.12 -22.93
C ALA A 462 -1.77 -15.03 -22.82
N VAL A 463 -2.09 -15.48 -21.62
CA VAL A 463 -3.20 -16.40 -21.29
C VAL A 463 -3.97 -15.85 -20.09
N ASN A 464 -5.27 -15.64 -20.24
CA ASN A 464 -6.11 -15.37 -19.08
C ASN A 464 -6.33 -16.66 -18.27
N TYR A 465 -6.33 -16.56 -16.94
CA TYR A 465 -6.70 -17.67 -16.07
C TYR A 465 -7.44 -17.20 -14.81
N VAL A 466 -8.22 -18.07 -14.23
CA VAL A 466 -8.92 -17.87 -12.95
C VAL A 466 -8.81 -19.14 -12.11
N VAL A 467 -8.84 -18.97 -10.81
CA VAL A 467 -8.98 -20.08 -9.86
C VAL A 467 -10.45 -20.33 -9.62
N VAL A 468 -10.86 -21.60 -9.67
CA VAL A 468 -12.27 -22.01 -9.53
C VAL A 468 -12.39 -23.13 -8.49
N PRO A 469 -13.58 -23.36 -7.90
CA PRO A 469 -13.80 -24.52 -7.04
C PRO A 469 -13.43 -25.82 -7.75
N ASP A 470 -12.86 -26.77 -6.98
CA ASP A 470 -12.50 -28.11 -7.46
C ASP A 470 -13.68 -28.78 -8.20
N GLY A 471 -13.39 -29.40 -9.33
CA GLY A 471 -14.41 -29.99 -10.24
C GLY A 471 -15.06 -28.99 -11.20
N SER A 472 -14.62 -27.73 -11.22
CA SER A 472 -15.11 -26.69 -12.15
C SER A 472 -14.04 -26.25 -13.16
N GLU A 473 -12.88 -26.88 -13.14
CA GLU A 473 -11.77 -26.66 -14.08
C GLU A 473 -12.14 -27.06 -15.52
N ASN A 474 -11.43 -26.48 -16.50
CA ASN A 474 -11.50 -26.89 -17.89
C ASN A 474 -10.16 -27.48 -18.33
N PRO A 475 -10.19 -28.62 -19.04
CA PRO A 475 -8.97 -29.30 -19.49
C PRO A 475 -8.34 -28.68 -20.75
N ASP A 476 -8.92 -27.59 -21.28
CA ASP A 476 -8.47 -27.00 -22.53
C ASP A 476 -7.04 -26.51 -22.45
N SER A 477 -6.25 -26.78 -23.49
CA SER A 477 -4.91 -26.27 -23.61
C SER A 477 -4.96 -24.74 -23.71
N PRO A 478 -4.16 -24.02 -22.92
CA PRO A 478 -4.16 -22.57 -22.95
C PRO A 478 -3.66 -22.05 -24.31
N GLU A 479 -4.48 -21.23 -24.99
CA GLU A 479 -4.12 -20.55 -26.21
C GLU A 479 -3.62 -19.12 -25.89
N GLU A 480 -2.42 -18.80 -26.35
CA GLU A 480 -1.86 -17.46 -26.19
C GLU A 480 -2.53 -16.50 -27.16
N PHE A 481 -3.06 -15.40 -26.64
CA PHE A 481 -3.79 -14.41 -27.43
C PHE A 481 -2.91 -13.31 -28.02
N ALA A 482 -1.65 -13.18 -27.58
CA ALA A 482 -0.70 -12.17 -28.03
C ALA A 482 0.73 -12.68 -27.89
N SER A 483 1.68 -11.96 -28.48
CA SER A 483 3.12 -12.20 -28.28
C SER A 483 3.90 -10.88 -28.27
N PHE A 484 5.07 -10.89 -27.64
CA PHE A 484 6.02 -9.77 -27.63
C PHE A 484 7.44 -10.31 -27.70
N ASP A 485 8.26 -9.77 -28.60
CA ASP A 485 9.63 -10.22 -28.85
C ASP A 485 10.70 -9.47 -28.05
N GLY A 486 10.30 -8.43 -27.29
CA GLY A 486 11.20 -7.57 -26.52
C GLY A 486 11.43 -8.02 -25.07
N GLY A 487 10.85 -9.13 -24.62
CA GLY A 487 10.97 -9.65 -23.25
C GLY A 487 9.66 -10.13 -22.66
N GLU A 488 9.63 -10.36 -21.36
CA GLU A 488 8.43 -10.84 -20.66
C GLU A 488 7.53 -9.68 -20.23
N LEU A 489 6.23 -9.82 -20.49
CA LEU A 489 5.17 -8.90 -20.04
C LEU A 489 4.12 -9.66 -19.24
N ALA A 490 3.42 -8.95 -18.35
CA ALA A 490 2.17 -9.42 -17.78
C ALA A 490 1.01 -9.04 -18.71
N TRP A 491 -0.06 -9.86 -18.74
CA TRP A 491 -1.09 -9.77 -19.75
C TRP A 491 -2.51 -9.83 -19.18
N MET A 492 -3.44 -9.14 -19.85
CA MET A 492 -4.87 -9.25 -19.60
C MET A 492 -5.65 -9.06 -20.90
N LEU A 493 -6.49 -10.03 -21.28
CA LEU A 493 -7.42 -9.90 -22.38
C LEU A 493 -8.82 -9.55 -21.86
N ARG A 494 -9.42 -8.53 -22.47
CA ARG A 494 -10.80 -8.07 -22.19
C ARG A 494 -11.64 -8.15 -23.48
N GLU A 495 -12.96 -8.38 -23.31
CA GLU A 495 -13.93 -8.41 -24.41
C GLU A 495 -15.15 -7.57 -24.05
N LEU A 496 -15.46 -6.60 -24.88
CA LEU A 496 -16.62 -5.73 -24.73
C LEU A 496 -17.92 -6.46 -25.16
N ALA A 497 -19.06 -5.87 -24.84
CA ALA A 497 -20.36 -6.44 -25.15
C ALA A 497 -20.64 -6.63 -26.67
N ASP A 498 -19.98 -5.83 -27.50
CA ASP A 498 -20.04 -5.91 -28.97
C ASP A 498 -19.06 -6.95 -29.58
N GLY A 499 -18.32 -7.70 -28.73
CA GLY A 499 -17.31 -8.66 -29.13
C GLY A 499 -15.93 -8.05 -29.42
N THR A 500 -15.76 -6.73 -29.31
CA THR A 500 -14.45 -6.09 -29.47
C THR A 500 -13.49 -6.57 -28.39
N ARG A 501 -12.33 -7.07 -28.81
CA ARG A 501 -11.27 -7.51 -27.89
C ARG A 501 -10.12 -6.51 -27.83
N TYR A 502 -9.57 -6.33 -26.63
CA TYR A 502 -8.37 -5.55 -26.40
C TYR A 502 -7.55 -6.17 -25.28
N ILE A 503 -6.26 -5.89 -25.29
CA ILE A 503 -5.34 -6.37 -24.26
C ILE A 503 -4.71 -5.22 -23.49
N LEU A 504 -4.43 -5.48 -22.22
CA LEU A 504 -3.47 -4.73 -21.43
C LEU A 504 -2.21 -5.57 -21.35
N ALA A 505 -1.04 -4.93 -21.50
CA ALA A 505 0.26 -5.55 -21.33
C ALA A 505 1.14 -4.63 -20.47
N ALA A 506 1.89 -5.19 -19.53
CA ALA A 506 2.68 -4.41 -18.57
C ALA A 506 4.07 -4.99 -18.37
N ASN A 507 5.08 -4.11 -18.31
CA ASN A 507 6.43 -4.47 -17.88
C ASN A 507 6.49 -4.46 -16.35
N ILE A 508 6.27 -5.61 -15.73
CA ILE A 508 6.37 -5.78 -14.26
C ILE A 508 7.58 -6.61 -13.85
N TRP A 509 8.22 -7.31 -14.81
CA TRP A 509 9.26 -8.29 -14.57
C TRP A 509 10.67 -7.72 -14.60
N ALA A 510 10.87 -6.58 -15.26
CA ALA A 510 12.16 -5.96 -15.44
C ALA A 510 12.26 -4.62 -14.71
N ASP A 511 13.44 -4.31 -14.24
CA ASP A 511 13.85 -3.02 -13.68
C ASP A 511 14.28 -2.01 -14.76
N ARG A 512 14.21 -2.39 -16.03
CA ARG A 512 14.62 -1.63 -17.22
C ARG A 512 13.52 -1.58 -18.26
N GLU A 513 13.69 -0.68 -19.21
CA GLU A 513 12.83 -0.60 -20.36
C GLU A 513 12.92 -1.85 -21.25
N LEU A 514 11.79 -2.34 -21.68
CA LEU A 514 11.63 -3.36 -22.71
C LEU A 514 11.16 -2.70 -24.01
N SER A 515 11.75 -3.07 -25.16
CA SER A 515 11.35 -2.57 -26.48
C SER A 515 11.31 -3.72 -27.48
N GLY A 516 10.25 -3.75 -28.30
CA GLY A 516 10.06 -4.82 -29.27
C GLY A 516 8.77 -4.65 -30.07
N THR A 517 8.38 -5.72 -30.75
CA THR A 517 7.12 -5.80 -31.51
C THR A 517 6.12 -6.63 -30.75
N LEU A 518 5.01 -6.01 -30.36
CA LEU A 518 3.84 -6.70 -29.82
C LEU A 518 2.91 -7.10 -30.99
N VAL A 519 2.42 -8.33 -30.98
CA VAL A 519 1.47 -8.85 -31.96
C VAL A 519 0.16 -9.22 -31.28
N PHE A 520 -0.94 -8.62 -31.71
CA PHE A 520 -2.29 -8.91 -31.22
C PHE A 520 -3.30 -8.84 -32.39
N ASN A 521 -4.15 -9.85 -32.53
CA ASN A 521 -5.14 -9.97 -33.62
C ASN A 521 -4.51 -9.75 -35.01
N GLY A 522 -3.30 -10.26 -35.24
CA GLY A 522 -2.56 -10.12 -36.52
C GLY A 522 -1.96 -8.73 -36.77
N ARG A 523 -2.21 -7.75 -35.91
CA ARG A 523 -1.61 -6.41 -36.00
C ARG A 523 -0.31 -6.34 -35.20
N LYS A 524 0.69 -5.66 -35.76
CA LYS A 524 2.01 -5.44 -35.15
C LYS A 524 2.11 -4.03 -34.56
N TYR A 525 2.60 -3.93 -33.34
CA TYR A 525 2.78 -2.70 -32.59
C TYR A 525 4.25 -2.57 -32.15
N PRO A 526 5.03 -1.64 -32.71
CA PRO A 526 6.35 -1.34 -32.18
C PRO A 526 6.18 -0.62 -30.82
N ALA A 527 6.39 -1.34 -29.73
CA ALA A 527 6.08 -0.88 -28.39
C ALA A 527 7.30 -0.85 -27.49
N ALA A 528 7.30 0.09 -26.55
CA ALA A 528 8.27 0.19 -25.47
C ALA A 528 7.55 0.29 -24.14
N PHE A 529 8.13 -0.33 -23.10
CA PHE A 529 7.55 -0.41 -21.77
C PHE A 529 8.61 -0.11 -20.69
N ALA A 530 8.51 1.02 -20.04
CA ALA A 530 9.28 1.28 -18.82
C ALA A 530 8.77 0.41 -17.65
N PRO A 531 9.52 0.25 -16.56
CA PRO A 531 9.05 -0.47 -15.36
C PRO A 531 7.71 0.04 -14.87
N GLY A 532 6.73 -0.84 -14.68
CA GLY A 532 5.36 -0.50 -14.28
C GLY A 532 4.50 0.18 -15.35
N GLU A 533 4.97 0.31 -16.58
CA GLU A 533 4.18 0.88 -17.67
C GLU A 533 3.18 -0.15 -18.22
N ILE A 534 1.93 0.29 -18.41
CA ILE A 534 0.85 -0.49 -19.01
C ILE A 534 0.55 0.09 -20.40
N GLY A 535 0.65 -0.74 -21.42
CA GLY A 535 0.13 -0.47 -22.76
C GLY A 535 -1.23 -1.11 -22.98
N VAL A 536 -2.10 -0.47 -23.73
CA VAL A 536 -3.40 -1.00 -24.15
C VAL A 536 -3.43 -1.08 -25.66
N PHE A 537 -3.79 -2.27 -26.20
CA PHE A 537 -3.72 -2.55 -27.63
C PHE A 537 -5.05 -3.10 -28.12
N GLY A 538 -5.52 -2.54 -29.24
CA GLY A 538 -6.84 -2.84 -29.78
C GLY A 538 -7.98 -2.17 -29.01
N GLY A 539 -9.16 -2.14 -29.62
CA GLY A 539 -10.38 -1.58 -29.02
C GLY A 539 -10.36 -0.05 -28.82
N PRO A 540 -11.34 0.47 -28.07
CA PRO A 540 -11.54 1.91 -27.93
C PRO A 540 -10.62 2.61 -26.93
N TYR A 541 -9.85 1.84 -26.15
CA TYR A 541 -8.96 2.35 -25.09
C TYR A 541 -7.49 2.31 -25.49
N GLU A 542 -7.19 2.08 -26.78
CA GLU A 542 -5.85 1.90 -27.31
C GLU A 542 -4.92 3.04 -26.91
N CYS A 543 -3.87 2.74 -26.14
CA CYS A 543 -2.83 3.68 -25.75
C CYS A 543 -1.55 2.91 -25.37
N TRP A 544 -0.44 3.21 -26.05
CA TRP A 544 0.86 2.64 -25.72
C TRP A 544 1.98 3.60 -26.13
N ARG A 545 3.16 3.39 -25.57
CA ARG A 545 4.36 4.14 -25.96
C ARG A 545 5.04 3.45 -27.14
N ARG A 546 5.22 4.19 -28.23
CA ARG A 546 5.97 3.68 -29.37
C ARG A 546 7.46 3.64 -29.05
N SER A 547 8.13 2.59 -29.53
CA SER A 547 9.57 2.58 -29.60
C SER A 547 10.00 3.67 -30.60
N THR A 548 10.87 4.59 -30.16
CA THR A 548 11.40 5.68 -30.98
C THR A 548 12.86 5.49 -31.28
N ALA A 549 13.28 5.81 -32.49
CA ALA A 549 14.70 5.76 -32.83
C ALA A 549 15.41 7.03 -32.33
N VAL A 550 16.54 6.84 -31.68
CA VAL A 550 17.45 7.93 -31.33
C VAL A 550 18.36 8.16 -32.55
N ILE A 551 18.24 9.34 -33.17
CA ILE A 551 19.03 9.74 -34.34
C ILE A 551 20.41 10.21 -33.90
N CYS A 552 20.44 11.03 -32.86
CA CYS A 552 21.67 11.57 -32.28
C CYS A 552 21.46 11.78 -30.77
N SER A 553 22.52 11.60 -29.98
CA SER A 553 22.52 11.95 -28.57
C SER A 553 23.88 12.48 -28.15
N ARG A 554 23.88 13.44 -27.21
CA ARG A 554 25.09 13.95 -26.56
C ARG A 554 24.85 14.20 -25.08
N GLU A 555 25.86 14.00 -24.29
CA GLU A 555 25.80 14.21 -22.84
C GLU A 555 25.96 15.71 -22.51
N LEU A 556 25.21 16.12 -21.49
CA LEU A 556 25.44 17.41 -20.83
C LEU A 556 26.56 17.29 -19.82
N PRO A 557 27.40 18.32 -19.66
CA PRO A 557 28.60 18.23 -18.82
C PRO A 557 28.25 18.12 -17.34
N MET A 558 28.95 17.23 -16.63
CA MET A 558 28.98 17.17 -15.16
C MET A 558 30.43 17.19 -14.67
N PRO A 559 30.75 17.80 -13.49
CA PRO A 559 29.83 18.43 -12.54
C PRO A 559 29.15 19.69 -13.10
N CYS A 560 27.94 19.96 -12.59
CA CYS A 560 27.18 21.15 -12.96
C CYS A 560 26.75 21.95 -11.73
N PRO A 561 26.42 23.25 -11.89
CA PRO A 561 25.87 24.07 -10.81
C PRO A 561 24.60 23.48 -10.24
N VAL A 562 24.44 23.60 -8.92
CA VAL A 562 23.24 23.15 -8.20
C VAL A 562 22.74 24.24 -7.26
N GLN A 563 21.41 24.35 -7.15
CA GLN A 563 20.73 25.12 -6.12
C GLN A 563 19.85 24.21 -5.29
N TRP A 564 20.08 24.21 -3.98
CA TRP A 564 19.30 23.44 -3.03
C TRP A 564 18.09 24.28 -2.56
N ASN A 565 16.90 23.70 -2.60
CA ASN A 565 15.68 24.43 -2.27
C ASN A 565 15.28 24.33 -0.79
N GLN A 566 15.89 23.41 -0.04
CA GLN A 566 15.73 23.27 1.42
C GLN A 566 17.10 23.25 2.13
N LEU A 567 17.08 23.46 3.44
CA LEU A 567 18.24 23.25 4.28
C LEU A 567 18.59 21.76 4.34
N ASN A 568 19.88 21.43 4.48
CA ASN A 568 20.27 20.07 4.82
C ASN A 568 19.81 19.76 6.25
N ASN A 569 19.69 18.48 6.55
CA ASN A 569 19.18 17.99 7.83
C ASN A 569 20.11 16.91 8.37
N ILE A 570 20.25 16.85 9.69
CA ILE A 570 20.76 15.69 10.42
C ILE A 570 19.69 15.29 11.42
N THR A 571 19.35 14.00 11.44
CA THR A 571 18.36 13.43 12.35
C THR A 571 19.10 12.73 13.50
N LEU A 572 18.85 13.15 14.74
CA LEU A 572 19.52 12.69 15.95
C LEU A 572 18.51 12.12 16.96
N PHE A 573 18.81 10.96 17.52
CA PHE A 573 17.97 10.31 18.53
C PHE A 573 18.63 10.27 19.91
N GLN A 574 19.91 10.48 19.95
CA GLN A 574 20.76 10.42 21.14
C GLN A 574 21.71 11.62 21.16
N PRO A 575 22.16 12.06 22.34
CA PRO A 575 23.23 13.03 22.44
C PRO A 575 24.49 12.57 21.70
N GLY A 576 25.27 13.50 21.21
CA GLY A 576 26.47 13.19 20.45
C GLY A 576 27.32 14.38 20.11
N GLU A 577 28.44 14.10 19.47
CA GLU A 577 29.38 15.11 19.01
C GLU A 577 29.26 15.32 17.51
N PHE A 578 29.49 16.56 17.06
CA PHE A 578 29.69 16.90 15.67
C PHE A 578 30.89 17.84 15.52
N THR A 579 31.58 17.74 14.41
CA THR A 579 32.72 18.61 14.09
C THR A 579 32.32 19.58 12.99
N VAL A 580 32.57 20.85 13.20
CA VAL A 580 32.48 21.88 12.17
C VAL A 580 33.89 22.09 11.61
N GLU A 581 34.12 21.64 10.37
CA GLU A 581 35.45 21.69 9.74
C GLU A 581 35.81 23.11 9.28
N GLU A 582 34.81 23.82 8.73
CA GLU A 582 34.90 25.18 8.27
C GLU A 582 33.61 25.92 8.61
N LYS A 583 33.60 27.25 8.58
CA LYS A 583 32.40 28.04 8.90
C LYS A 583 31.23 27.69 7.99
N VAL A 584 30.17 27.12 8.56
CA VAL A 584 28.96 26.66 7.84
C VAL A 584 27.81 27.69 7.90
N GLY A 585 27.97 28.79 8.66
CA GLY A 585 26.94 29.80 8.89
C GLY A 585 25.89 29.37 9.91
N GLU A 586 24.68 29.93 9.78
CA GLU A 586 23.56 29.70 10.70
C GLU A 586 23.10 28.24 10.68
N LEU A 587 23.01 27.63 11.86
CA LEU A 587 22.40 26.35 12.11
C LEU A 587 21.10 26.53 12.91
N ARG A 588 20.15 25.62 12.65
CA ARG A 588 18.86 25.55 13.32
C ARG A 588 18.70 24.19 13.99
N LEU A 589 18.59 24.21 15.30
CA LEU A 589 18.35 23.02 16.10
C LEU A 589 16.87 22.97 16.46
N LEU A 590 16.18 21.93 15.99
CA LEU A 590 14.78 21.68 16.29
C LEU A 590 14.70 20.52 17.27
N VAL A 591 14.13 20.77 18.43
CA VAL A 591 13.96 19.76 19.49
C VAL A 591 12.49 19.60 19.82
N PRO A 592 12.01 18.38 20.20
CA PRO A 592 10.67 18.22 20.71
C PRO A 592 10.38 19.22 21.85
N ALA A 593 9.21 19.84 21.83
CA ALA A 593 8.86 20.87 22.81
C ALA A 593 8.98 20.34 24.25
N GLY A 594 9.62 21.12 25.12
CA GLY A 594 9.88 20.72 26.51
C GLY A 594 11.16 19.90 26.72
N THR A 595 11.93 19.60 25.67
CA THR A 595 13.22 18.92 25.79
C THR A 595 14.31 19.89 26.26
N ASP A 596 15.03 19.55 27.33
CA ASP A 596 16.25 20.27 27.76
C ASP A 596 17.39 19.92 26.80
N VAL A 597 18.01 20.93 26.20
CA VAL A 597 19.10 20.75 25.25
C VAL A 597 20.24 21.71 25.55
N ARG A 598 21.46 21.22 25.42
CA ARG A 598 22.69 21.98 25.69
C ARG A 598 23.68 21.83 24.55
N LEU A 599 24.33 22.92 24.21
CA LEU A 599 25.48 22.94 23.30
C LEU A 599 26.72 23.25 24.12
N ASP A 600 27.74 22.38 24.07
CA ASP A 600 28.99 22.52 24.79
C ASP A 600 28.79 22.80 26.32
N GLY A 601 27.76 22.11 26.88
CA GLY A 601 27.37 22.26 28.30
C GLY A 601 26.50 23.47 28.62
N ALA A 602 26.31 24.42 27.70
CA ALA A 602 25.47 25.60 27.89
C ALA A 602 24.04 25.39 27.35
N ALA A 603 23.03 25.81 28.12
CA ALA A 603 21.64 25.78 27.66
C ALA A 603 21.42 26.86 26.58
N PHE A 604 20.58 26.51 25.58
CA PHE A 604 20.18 27.47 24.56
C PHE A 604 19.21 28.52 25.12
N PRO A 605 19.44 29.80 24.92
CA PRO A 605 18.46 30.84 25.25
C PRO A 605 17.46 31.04 24.12
N GLY A 606 16.21 31.36 24.45
CA GLY A 606 15.26 32.01 23.55
C GLY A 606 14.73 31.17 22.39
N GLY A 607 14.45 29.88 22.60
CA GLY A 607 13.82 29.02 21.58
C GLY A 607 12.44 29.52 21.16
N LYS A 608 12.08 29.28 19.90
CA LYS A 608 10.80 29.66 19.32
C LYS A 608 9.98 28.40 18.92
N PRO A 609 8.65 28.38 19.11
CA PRO A 609 7.82 27.31 18.58
C PRO A 609 7.99 27.20 17.06
N CYS A 610 8.24 25.98 16.59
CA CYS A 610 8.40 25.67 15.16
C CYS A 610 7.90 24.25 14.92
N PRO A 611 6.65 24.05 14.45
CA PRO A 611 6.14 22.71 14.24
C PRO A 611 6.91 21.98 13.13
N VAL A 612 7.12 20.69 13.33
CA VAL A 612 7.66 19.78 12.31
C VAL A 612 6.57 18.78 11.97
N PHE A 613 6.00 18.89 10.77
CA PHE A 613 4.70 18.31 10.46
C PHE A 613 3.66 18.84 11.49
N ASP A 614 2.91 17.94 12.12
CA ASP A 614 1.95 18.32 13.17
C ASP A 614 2.50 18.14 14.60
N ASP A 615 3.80 17.85 14.76
CA ASP A 615 4.46 17.77 16.08
C ASP A 615 4.94 19.12 16.59
N ALA A 616 4.84 19.31 17.90
CA ALA A 616 5.32 20.51 18.57
C ALA A 616 6.84 20.45 18.78
N TYR A 617 7.55 21.37 18.17
CA TYR A 617 8.99 21.55 18.30
C TYR A 617 9.34 22.96 18.76
N THR A 618 10.55 23.09 19.32
CA THR A 618 11.20 24.36 19.61
C THR A 618 12.43 24.48 18.73
N GLU A 619 12.56 25.61 18.01
CA GLU A 619 13.70 25.93 17.17
C GLU A 619 14.65 26.86 17.93
N TYR A 620 15.95 26.51 17.90
CA TYR A 620 17.05 27.35 18.36
C TYR A 620 17.98 27.66 17.19
N VAL A 621 18.41 28.91 17.07
CA VAL A 621 19.26 29.36 15.98
C VAL A 621 20.60 29.77 16.54
N PHE A 622 21.73 29.32 15.96
CA PHE A 622 23.06 29.59 16.39
C PHE A 622 24.08 29.51 15.25
N GLU A 623 25.24 30.10 15.40
CA GLU A 623 26.37 29.95 14.49
C GLU A 623 27.53 29.31 15.26
N PRO A 624 27.89 28.04 14.96
CA PRO A 624 29.03 27.40 15.61
C PRO A 624 30.35 27.88 14.99
N GLU A 625 31.37 28.02 15.80
CA GLU A 625 32.73 28.22 15.32
C GLU A 625 33.32 26.88 14.85
N PRO A 626 34.35 26.85 13.97
CA PRO A 626 35.04 25.62 13.62
C PRO A 626 35.61 24.92 14.86
N GLY A 627 35.37 23.61 14.97
CA GLY A 627 35.77 22.78 16.11
C GLY A 627 34.83 21.63 16.39
N VAL A 628 35.08 20.92 17.49
CA VAL A 628 34.23 19.86 18.01
C VAL A 628 33.17 20.45 18.92
N HIS A 629 31.92 20.13 18.69
CA HIS A 629 30.77 20.56 19.49
C HIS A 629 30.03 19.36 20.05
N THR A 630 29.55 19.47 21.28
CA THR A 630 28.77 18.46 21.96
C THR A 630 27.32 18.91 22.09
N LEU A 631 26.39 18.14 21.53
CA LEU A 631 24.97 18.28 21.72
C LEU A 631 24.51 17.28 22.78
N ASP A 632 24.02 17.84 23.92
CA ASP A 632 23.52 17.07 25.05
C ASP A 632 22.00 17.29 25.19
N PHE A 633 21.23 16.18 25.18
CA PHE A 633 19.79 16.14 25.40
C PHE A 633 19.38 14.76 25.90
N PRO A 634 18.29 14.63 26.67
CA PRO A 634 17.78 13.29 27.02
C PRO A 634 17.42 12.53 25.74
N GLY A 635 17.60 11.20 25.77
CA GLY A 635 17.21 10.35 24.63
C GLY A 635 15.75 10.63 24.24
N VAL A 636 15.53 10.80 22.95
CA VAL A 636 14.21 11.10 22.38
C VAL A 636 13.57 9.89 21.74
N GLN A 637 12.26 9.93 21.58
CA GLN A 637 11.55 8.84 20.92
C GLN A 637 11.84 8.85 19.41
N ALA A 638 11.82 7.68 18.81
CA ALA A 638 12.13 7.48 17.40
C ALA A 638 11.28 8.33 16.45
N HIS A 639 10.03 8.56 16.78
CA HIS A 639 9.11 9.37 15.98
C HIS A 639 9.22 10.88 16.22
N MET A 640 9.99 11.31 17.22
CA MET A 640 10.26 12.72 17.53
C MET A 640 11.76 12.97 17.72
N PRO A 641 12.59 12.81 16.66
CA PRO A 641 14.03 13.03 16.75
C PRO A 641 14.38 14.52 16.90
N VAL A 642 15.59 14.78 17.31
CA VAL A 642 16.17 16.12 17.22
C VAL A 642 16.70 16.33 15.79
N TYR A 643 16.43 17.50 15.21
CA TYR A 643 16.94 17.84 13.88
C TYR A 643 17.95 18.99 13.97
N LEU A 644 19.10 18.81 13.32
CA LEU A 644 20.07 19.89 13.08
C LEU A 644 20.02 20.25 11.60
N ARG A 645 19.61 21.49 11.29
CA ARG A 645 19.42 21.98 9.93
C ARG A 645 20.33 23.13 9.60
N GLY A 646 20.80 23.19 8.34
CA GLY A 646 21.65 24.27 7.88
C GLY A 646 22.12 24.18 6.44
N GLY A 647 22.91 25.14 6.01
CA GLY A 647 23.51 25.18 4.69
C GLY A 647 24.86 24.45 4.62
N PHE A 648 24.91 23.18 4.99
CA PHE A 648 26.13 22.38 5.10
C PHE A 648 26.07 21.09 4.29
N ASP A 649 27.23 20.54 3.98
CA ASP A 649 27.44 19.13 3.66
C ASP A 649 27.77 18.38 4.94
N VAL A 650 27.35 17.12 5.04
CA VAL A 650 27.66 16.24 6.16
C VAL A 650 28.37 14.98 5.68
N SER A 651 29.45 14.61 6.33
CA SER A 651 30.07 13.30 6.20
C SER A 651 29.98 12.51 7.50
N THR A 652 29.85 11.21 7.39
CA THR A 652 29.80 10.28 8.51
C THR A 652 30.51 8.97 8.14
N GLU A 653 31.22 8.39 9.10
CA GLU A 653 31.98 7.15 8.89
C GLU A 653 31.10 5.88 8.94
N GLN A 654 29.86 6.01 9.45
CA GLN A 654 28.93 4.87 9.53
C GLN A 654 27.70 5.08 8.66
N GLN A 655 27.21 3.96 8.10
CA GLN A 655 25.88 3.94 7.49
C GLN A 655 24.83 4.12 8.59
N VAL A 656 23.97 5.08 8.38
CA VAL A 656 22.81 5.32 9.21
C VAL A 656 21.72 4.37 8.72
N PHE A 657 21.28 3.47 9.57
CA PHE A 657 20.18 2.56 9.27
C PHE A 657 19.00 2.83 10.16
N GLN A 658 17.87 2.58 9.60
CA GLN A 658 16.64 2.56 10.31
C GLN A 658 15.83 1.32 9.96
N SER A 659 15.36 0.64 10.99
CA SER A 659 14.20 -0.22 10.97
C SER A 659 13.13 0.39 11.88
N TYR A 660 11.97 -0.21 11.97
CA TYR A 660 10.93 0.19 12.92
C TYR A 660 11.40 0.25 14.39
N GLU A 661 12.49 -0.42 14.71
CA GLU A 661 13.23 -0.24 15.97
C GLU A 661 14.44 0.65 15.67
N MET A 662 14.22 1.94 15.74
CA MET A 662 15.22 2.95 15.37
C MET A 662 16.43 2.89 16.26
N SER A 663 17.59 2.61 15.70
CA SER A 663 18.87 2.94 16.28
C SER A 663 19.71 3.62 15.22
N VAL A 664 19.83 4.94 15.33
CA VAL A 664 20.82 5.68 14.56
C VAL A 664 22.03 5.88 15.46
N ALA A 665 23.07 5.13 15.22
CA ALA A 665 24.39 5.54 15.62
C ALA A 665 24.96 6.36 14.48
N ALA A 666 25.11 7.63 14.64
CA ALA A 666 25.86 8.49 13.74
C ALA A 666 27.12 9.00 14.49
N PRO A 667 28.18 8.18 14.64
CA PRO A 667 29.43 8.66 15.17
C PRO A 667 30.15 9.49 14.11
N ALA A 668 30.87 10.50 14.58
CA ALA A 668 31.75 11.36 13.80
C ALA A 668 31.05 12.11 12.65
N LEU A 669 29.99 12.85 12.97
CA LEU A 669 29.41 13.80 12.04
C LEU A 669 30.38 14.95 11.80
N ARG A 670 30.72 15.23 10.53
CA ARG A 670 31.57 16.36 10.12
C ARG A 670 30.77 17.24 9.18
N LEU A 671 30.72 18.53 9.52
CA LEU A 671 30.03 19.56 8.75
C LEU A 671 31.03 20.40 7.99
N SER A 672 30.79 20.62 6.72
CA SER A 672 31.55 21.51 5.85
C SER A 672 30.59 22.42 5.05
N PRO A 673 31.08 23.52 4.47
CA PRO A 673 30.26 24.38 3.64
C PRO A 673 29.58 23.61 2.50
N ARG A 674 28.31 23.92 2.28
CA ARG A 674 27.50 23.22 1.28
C ARG A 674 28.02 23.47 -0.12
N ARG A 675 28.26 22.39 -0.87
CA ARG A 675 28.75 22.48 -2.25
C ARG A 675 27.71 23.11 -3.18
N LYS A 676 28.22 23.85 -4.16
CA LYS A 676 27.43 24.54 -5.19
C LYS A 676 27.46 23.84 -6.55
N GLN A 677 28.14 22.73 -6.64
CA GLN A 677 28.22 21.86 -7.83
C GLN A 677 28.08 20.41 -7.42
N LEU A 678 27.43 19.62 -8.25
CA LEU A 678 27.30 18.18 -8.08
C LEU A 678 27.83 17.43 -9.30
N SER A 679 28.51 16.33 -9.03
CA SER A 679 28.84 15.31 -10.01
C SER A 679 27.65 14.37 -10.22
N ALA A 680 27.70 13.53 -11.25
CA ALA A 680 26.79 12.41 -11.38
C ALA A 680 26.94 11.47 -10.17
N GLY A 681 25.83 11.02 -9.60
CA GLY A 681 25.78 10.16 -8.42
C GLY A 681 24.76 10.60 -7.39
N SER A 682 24.58 9.78 -6.36
CA SER A 682 23.61 10.04 -5.30
C SER A 682 23.97 11.27 -4.47
N TRP A 683 22.95 12.03 -4.07
CA TRP A 683 23.12 13.15 -3.12
C TRP A 683 23.73 12.70 -1.78
N ALA A 684 23.33 11.51 -1.31
CA ALA A 684 23.84 10.96 -0.07
C ALA A 684 25.38 10.75 -0.10
N ASP A 685 25.95 10.40 -1.26
CA ASP A 685 27.38 10.24 -1.43
C ASP A 685 28.12 11.56 -1.64
N GLN A 686 27.34 12.65 -1.79
CA GLN A 686 27.86 14.00 -2.01
C GLN A 686 27.48 14.96 -0.86
N GLY A 687 27.45 14.46 0.37
CA GLY A 687 27.29 15.28 1.58
C GLY A 687 25.84 15.57 1.98
N GLN A 688 24.85 14.98 1.33
CA GLN A 688 23.44 15.24 1.58
C GLN A 688 22.73 13.96 2.08
N VAL A 689 23.31 13.32 3.10
CA VAL A 689 22.89 11.98 3.60
C VAL A 689 21.45 11.98 4.10
N PHE A 690 21.04 13.02 4.83
CA PHE A 690 19.72 13.14 5.45
C PHE A 690 18.79 14.10 4.69
N TYR A 691 19.20 14.54 3.50
CA TYR A 691 18.45 15.54 2.76
C TYR A 691 17.17 14.96 2.17
N SER A 692 16.06 15.59 2.48
CA SER A 692 14.76 15.37 1.83
C SER A 692 14.25 16.70 1.31
N GLY A 693 13.96 16.76 0.02
CA GLY A 693 13.55 17.99 -0.64
C GLY A 693 13.94 18.02 -2.11
N SER A 694 14.07 19.20 -2.68
CA SER A 694 14.39 19.37 -4.10
C SER A 694 15.70 20.12 -4.34
N ALA A 695 16.34 19.78 -5.47
CA ALA A 695 17.52 20.46 -5.95
C ALA A 695 17.39 20.76 -7.45
N ASP A 696 17.80 21.97 -7.85
CA ASP A 696 17.81 22.44 -9.24
C ASP A 696 19.23 22.30 -9.80
N TYR A 697 19.36 21.57 -10.91
CA TYR A 697 20.57 21.41 -11.68
C TYR A 697 20.52 22.29 -12.91
N PHE A 698 21.60 23.01 -13.19
CA PHE A 698 21.67 23.97 -14.28
C PHE A 698 22.65 23.53 -15.36
N PHE A 699 22.20 23.56 -16.61
CA PHE A 699 22.99 23.22 -17.78
C PHE A 699 22.81 24.32 -18.85
N THR A 700 23.85 24.58 -19.60
CA THR A 700 23.76 25.41 -20.81
C THR A 700 24.22 24.59 -22.01
N ALA A 701 23.50 24.62 -23.09
CA ALA A 701 23.89 23.90 -24.31
C ALA A 701 23.58 24.70 -25.57
N GLU A 702 24.44 24.56 -26.57
CA GLU A 702 24.16 24.98 -27.96
C GLU A 702 23.38 23.87 -28.64
N CYS A 703 22.14 24.13 -29.03
CA CYS A 703 21.23 23.15 -29.62
C CYS A 703 21.26 23.20 -31.14
N LEU A 704 21.24 22.02 -31.76
CA LEU A 704 21.32 21.82 -33.23
C LEU A 704 20.10 21.08 -33.78
N GLY A 705 18.98 21.15 -33.09
CA GLY A 705 17.71 20.47 -33.45
C GLY A 705 17.30 19.41 -32.44
N GLU A 706 17.93 19.34 -31.24
CA GLU A 706 17.52 18.44 -30.20
C GLU A 706 16.08 18.71 -29.75
N ASN A 707 15.31 17.64 -29.56
CA ASN A 707 13.88 17.66 -29.25
C ASN A 707 13.53 16.76 -28.04
N ALA A 708 14.54 16.24 -27.35
CA ALA A 708 14.34 15.52 -26.10
C ALA A 708 15.53 15.65 -25.15
N LEU A 709 15.24 15.62 -23.83
CA LEU A 709 16.23 15.49 -22.77
C LEU A 709 15.92 14.24 -21.94
N GLU A 710 16.90 13.36 -21.81
CA GLU A 710 16.86 12.20 -20.93
C GLU A 710 17.65 12.49 -19.66
N VAL A 711 17.04 12.26 -18.51
CA VAL A 711 17.64 12.43 -17.18
C VAL A 711 17.74 11.05 -16.51
N PHE A 712 18.92 10.72 -16.03
CA PHE A 712 19.16 9.43 -15.33
C PHE A 712 18.99 9.65 -13.83
N THR A 713 17.85 9.24 -13.30
CA THR A 713 17.53 9.29 -11.87
C THR A 713 16.69 8.07 -11.50
N ALA A 714 16.51 7.80 -10.22
CA ALA A 714 15.67 6.72 -9.71
C ALA A 714 14.89 7.18 -8.47
N GLY A 715 13.61 6.86 -8.40
CA GLY A 715 12.77 7.15 -7.26
C GLY A 715 12.51 8.62 -6.95
N ASN A 716 12.84 9.53 -7.88
CA ASN A 716 12.62 10.97 -7.72
C ASN A 716 11.52 11.45 -8.67
N THR A 717 10.90 12.57 -8.35
CA THR A 717 10.16 13.34 -9.35
C THR A 717 11.13 14.30 -10.05
N ALA A 718 10.96 14.49 -11.36
CA ALA A 718 11.79 15.37 -12.16
C ALA A 718 10.93 16.40 -12.90
N GLU A 719 11.36 17.67 -12.88
CA GLU A 719 10.74 18.76 -13.62
C GLU A 719 11.80 19.41 -14.51
N LEU A 720 11.45 19.65 -15.77
CA LEU A 720 12.32 20.35 -16.72
C LEU A 720 11.80 21.75 -16.99
N PHE A 721 12.71 22.69 -16.97
CA PHE A 721 12.49 24.07 -17.43
C PHE A 721 13.54 24.36 -18.53
N ILE A 722 13.10 25.03 -19.60
CA ILE A 722 13.97 25.49 -20.67
C ILE A 722 13.82 27.01 -20.75
N ASP A 723 14.92 27.74 -20.62
CA ASP A 723 14.93 29.20 -20.53
C ASP A 723 13.92 29.73 -19.49
N GLU A 724 13.89 29.08 -18.31
CA GLU A 724 12.98 29.28 -17.17
C GLU A 724 11.50 28.93 -17.41
N GLU A 725 11.10 28.56 -18.63
CA GLU A 725 9.73 28.12 -18.92
C GLU A 725 9.53 26.63 -18.63
N PRO A 726 8.42 26.22 -17.99
CA PRO A 726 8.14 24.82 -17.71
C PRO A 726 8.04 23.98 -19.00
N ALA A 727 8.86 22.94 -19.12
CA ALA A 727 8.91 22.07 -20.29
C ALA A 727 8.43 20.64 -20.05
N GLY A 728 8.16 20.27 -18.78
CA GLY A 728 7.57 18.97 -18.45
C GLY A 728 7.86 18.51 -17.03
N ARG A 729 7.12 17.47 -16.62
CA ARG A 729 7.27 16.78 -15.33
C ARG A 729 7.17 15.28 -15.52
N GLN A 730 8.05 14.54 -14.87
CA GLN A 730 8.07 13.08 -14.82
C GLN A 730 8.18 12.61 -13.37
N VAL A 731 7.38 11.63 -12.98
CA VAL A 731 7.37 11.10 -11.60
C VAL A 731 7.87 9.66 -11.53
N TRP A 732 8.22 9.09 -12.68
CA TRP A 732 8.77 7.76 -12.88
C TRP A 732 9.46 7.62 -14.23
N ALA A 733 10.19 6.55 -14.44
CA ALA A 733 10.83 6.23 -15.72
C ALA A 733 9.79 6.00 -16.86
N PRO A 734 10.14 6.37 -18.13
CA PRO A 734 11.40 6.99 -18.52
C PRO A 734 11.40 8.48 -18.17
N TYR A 735 12.48 8.97 -17.60
CA TYR A 735 12.65 10.41 -17.35
C TYR A 735 13.12 11.11 -18.63
N GLU A 736 12.31 10.99 -19.69
CA GLU A 736 12.53 11.62 -20.99
C GLU A 736 11.50 12.74 -21.21
N PHE A 737 12.02 13.93 -21.41
CA PHE A 737 11.23 15.14 -21.68
C PHE A 737 11.29 15.44 -23.17
N ARG A 738 10.13 15.56 -23.82
CA ARG A 738 10.01 15.89 -25.24
C ARG A 738 9.54 17.32 -25.42
N PHE A 739 10.17 18.04 -26.33
CA PHE A 739 9.90 19.45 -26.60
C PHE A 739 10.11 19.74 -28.10
N PRO A 740 9.66 20.87 -28.64
CA PRO A 740 9.96 21.28 -30.00
C PRO A 740 11.46 21.35 -30.26
N ALA A 741 11.90 21.06 -31.48
CA ALA A 741 13.33 21.11 -31.83
C ALA A 741 13.94 22.48 -31.51
N LEU A 742 15.02 22.47 -30.74
CA LEU A 742 15.72 23.68 -30.29
C LEU A 742 16.91 23.99 -31.17
N HIS A 743 17.19 25.28 -31.39
CA HIS A 743 18.34 25.75 -32.13
C HIS A 743 18.97 26.95 -31.41
N GLY A 744 20.32 26.96 -31.32
CA GLY A 744 21.05 27.99 -30.61
C GLY A 744 21.25 27.69 -29.14
N ARG A 745 21.63 28.69 -28.38
CA ARG A 745 22.00 28.52 -26.95
C ARG A 745 20.74 28.54 -26.08
N HIS A 746 20.59 27.49 -25.28
CA HIS A 746 19.49 27.34 -24.32
C HIS A 746 20.01 27.00 -22.93
N GLU A 747 19.24 27.41 -21.92
CA GLU A 747 19.47 27.06 -20.52
C GLU A 747 18.46 26.01 -20.08
N PHE A 748 18.96 24.91 -19.47
CA PHE A 748 18.14 23.83 -18.96
C PHE A 748 18.27 23.78 -17.45
N ARG A 749 17.12 23.82 -16.75
CA ARG A 749 17.05 23.60 -15.31
C ARG A 749 16.26 22.33 -15.05
N VAL A 750 16.92 21.35 -14.43
CA VAL A 750 16.29 20.09 -14.01
C VAL A 750 16.12 20.12 -12.51
N ARG A 751 14.88 20.17 -12.04
CA ARG A 751 14.53 20.03 -10.62
C ARG A 751 14.25 18.58 -10.33
N LEU A 752 14.98 18.01 -9.35
CA LEU A 752 14.67 16.70 -8.80
C LEU A 752 14.15 16.86 -7.37
N THR A 753 13.13 16.06 -7.01
CA THR A 753 12.58 15.99 -5.64
C THR A 753 12.58 14.54 -5.18
N ASN A 754 13.20 14.26 -4.04
CA ASN A 754 13.20 12.92 -3.45
C ASN A 754 12.07 12.75 -2.41
N THR A 755 11.95 11.54 -1.86
CA THR A 755 11.02 11.23 -0.78
C THR A 755 11.57 11.67 0.58
N ASN A 756 10.74 11.55 1.62
CA ASN A 756 11.15 11.89 3.00
C ASN A 756 12.00 10.81 3.70
N ALA A 757 12.42 9.76 3.00
CA ALA A 757 13.18 8.65 3.56
C ALA A 757 14.46 9.08 4.27
N ASN A 758 15.24 9.96 3.66
CA ASN A 758 16.52 10.38 4.22
C ASN A 758 16.35 11.14 5.54
N GLN A 759 15.29 11.94 5.65
CA GLN A 759 15.00 12.72 6.86
C GLN A 759 14.33 11.89 7.95
N LEU A 760 13.32 11.08 7.59
CA LEU A 760 12.47 10.38 8.55
C LEU A 760 13.01 9.01 8.95
N GLU A 761 13.74 8.37 8.05
CA GLU A 761 14.26 7.02 8.27
C GLU A 761 15.78 6.95 8.30
N GLY A 762 16.46 8.07 8.04
CA GLY A 762 17.92 8.10 7.96
C GLY A 762 18.48 7.24 6.83
N TRP A 763 17.67 6.96 5.80
CA TRP A 763 18.08 6.17 4.67
C TRP A 763 18.98 6.96 3.73
N ARG A 764 19.96 6.26 3.15
CA ARG A 764 20.70 6.77 2.01
C ARG A 764 19.94 6.46 0.72
N ALA A 765 18.66 6.86 0.64
CA ALA A 765 17.86 6.66 -0.55
C ALA A 765 18.56 7.32 -1.75
N VAL A 766 18.66 6.57 -2.83
CA VAL A 766 19.29 7.06 -4.06
C VAL A 766 18.51 8.27 -4.55
N SER A 767 19.20 9.39 -4.71
CA SER A 767 18.61 10.67 -5.11
C SER A 767 19.58 11.42 -6.02
N GLY A 768 19.06 12.24 -6.92
CA GLY A 768 19.91 13.05 -7.79
C GLY A 768 20.09 12.50 -9.20
N ILE A 769 20.94 13.17 -9.99
CA ILE A 769 21.29 12.77 -11.34
C ILE A 769 22.40 11.72 -11.26
N LEU A 770 22.11 10.47 -11.68
CA LEU A 770 22.99 9.32 -11.50
C LEU A 770 24.02 9.15 -12.65
N ALA A 771 23.72 9.68 -13.82
CA ALA A 771 24.63 9.74 -14.99
C ALA A 771 24.39 11.05 -15.74
N PRO A 772 25.35 11.55 -16.53
CA PRO A 772 25.17 12.78 -17.29
C PRO A 772 23.89 12.76 -18.14
N PRO A 773 23.03 13.79 -18.05
CA PRO A 773 21.82 13.86 -18.87
C PRO A 773 22.17 13.90 -20.35
N ARG A 774 21.25 13.42 -21.20
CA ARG A 774 21.45 13.35 -22.64
C ARG A 774 20.44 14.18 -23.40
N LEU A 775 20.93 15.15 -24.15
CA LEU A 775 20.16 15.79 -25.21
C LEU A 775 20.10 14.87 -26.42
N LYS A 776 18.89 14.72 -26.99
CA LYS A 776 18.62 13.77 -28.08
C LYS A 776 17.88 14.45 -29.22
N ILE A 777 18.14 13.93 -30.43
CA ILE A 777 17.25 14.08 -31.59
C ILE A 777 16.54 12.73 -31.74
N ILE A 778 15.23 12.74 -31.58
CA ILE A 778 14.39 11.53 -31.69
C ILE A 778 13.41 11.69 -32.86
N SER A 779 13.07 10.57 -33.52
CA SER A 779 12.13 10.52 -34.65
C SER A 779 10.66 10.56 -34.23
#